data_2dff1075346b94a93287b0e28d106835
#
_entry.id   2dff1075346b94a93287b0e28d106835
#
_cell.length_a   1.000
_cell.length_b   1.000
_cell.length_c   1.000
_cell.angle_alpha   90.00
_cell.angle_beta   90.00
_cell.angle_gamma   90.00
#
_symmetry.space_group_name_H-M   'P 1'
#
loop_
_entity.id
_entity.type
_entity.pdbx_description
1 polymer ?
#
loop_
_entity_poly.entity_id
_entity_poly.type
_entity_poly.pdbx_seq_one_letter_code
_entity_poly.pdbx_strand_id
1 'polypeptide(L)'
;MNIKISNANQPSWKVINVKSHIPEALKKLDELAHNLWWSWNTEAMQLFASLDGDLWKKVNKNPIDLLRSIDYDRLIELSKDGETIARMDKVYGDFRKYMDVKPDAKRASVAYFCMEYGLNHVLKIYSGGLGILAGDYLKEASDSNVDMVAVGFLYRYGYFTQSLSMDGQQIANYEAQDFDRLPIERVLDKDGYQVIVNVPYPNFMVHAALWVANVGRIKLYLLDTDNEMNSEFDRRITHSLYGGDWENRIKQEYLLGIGGMLALKQLGIKKDIYHCNEGHAALCNVQRLAEYVESGMTFDEALELVRASSLYTVHTPVPAGHDYFDEGLFNKYMNQFPARLGISWDEFMGLGRTNPDDKGEKFCMSTFLCKTCQEVNGVSWLHGRVSQQMFKDIWPGYLPNYTHPNHAERSHDEWFKIYNPHPEESHVGYVTNGVHFPTWCAKEWQAVYAKYLGKDYIYDQSNSKIWEKIYNVPDEVIWNTRVLLKNKLIDYIRARFRENWLRNQGDPSLVVSLLDKINPNALLIGFARRFATYKRAHLLFSDLDRLSKIVNNPDYPVQFLFAGKAHPADGAGQGLIKKIYDISQRPEFMGKILFLDNYDMQLARRLVSGVDIWMNTPTRPLEASGTSGEKALMNGVINLSVLDGWWYEGYREGAGWALTDRRTYENQEHQDKLDASTIYSMLEQEIIPLYYARNRKGYSENWVRTVKNSIACIAPQYTMKRQLDDYYDRFYNPEAARFKTLVAHDNQLAKDIASWKESVAQRWDNIRVVSSERSENLQNGALVSGKEFSVKHVIDEQGLDDAIGVDLVIMSGAEGNEEIYSVMPMNVVGREGNLYTFELTSSVDLAGSYKVAYRMYPKNKNLPNRQDFCYVRWFI
;
A
#
# COMPACT_ATOMS: atom_id res chain seq x y z
N MET A 1 -43.97 -33.14 50.05
CA MET A 1 -42.59 -33.61 49.98
C MET A 1 -41.74 -32.40 49.61
N ASN A 2 -41.00 -31.81 50.55
CA ASN A 2 -40.13 -30.69 50.24
C ASN A 2 -38.85 -31.24 49.68
N ILE A 3 -38.62 -31.06 48.38
CA ILE A 3 -37.37 -31.36 47.74
C ILE A 3 -36.37 -30.29 48.16
N LYS A 4 -35.46 -30.62 49.02
CA LYS A 4 -34.30 -29.73 49.31
C LYS A 4 -33.39 -29.79 48.13
N ILE A 5 -33.31 -28.69 47.41
CA ILE A 5 -32.27 -28.51 46.39
C ILE A 5 -30.95 -28.37 47.16
N SER A 6 -30.15 -29.42 47.14
CA SER A 6 -28.80 -29.35 47.71
C SER A 6 -27.89 -28.60 46.76
N ASN A 7 -26.94 -27.81 47.26
CA ASN A 7 -25.89 -27.15 46.45
C ASN A 7 -24.87 -28.15 45.90
N ALA A 8 -25.19 -29.46 45.93
CA ALA A 8 -24.30 -30.53 45.41
C ALA A 8 -24.02 -30.43 43.91
N ASN A 9 -24.89 -29.72 43.15
CA ASN A 9 -24.71 -29.51 41.71
C ASN A 9 -24.03 -28.15 41.40
N GLN A 10 -23.55 -27.45 42.42
CA GLN A 10 -22.77 -26.24 42.25
C GLN A 10 -21.31 -26.48 42.66
N PRO A 11 -20.51 -27.07 41.80
CA PRO A 11 -19.10 -27.32 42.13
C PRO A 11 -18.34 -26.02 42.27
N SER A 12 -17.45 -25.99 43.25
CA SER A 12 -16.49 -24.91 43.41
C SER A 12 -15.29 -25.20 42.51
N TRP A 13 -15.10 -24.41 41.49
CA TRP A 13 -14.03 -24.59 40.53
C TRP A 13 -12.77 -23.83 40.93
N LYS A 14 -11.61 -24.50 40.82
CA LYS A 14 -10.31 -23.87 40.90
C LYS A 14 -9.74 -23.83 39.48
N VAL A 15 -9.38 -22.63 39.01
CA VAL A 15 -8.67 -22.48 37.74
C VAL A 15 -7.24 -22.95 37.92
N ILE A 16 -6.80 -23.84 37.02
CA ILE A 16 -5.42 -24.33 36.92
C ILE A 16 -4.94 -24.02 35.52
N ASN A 17 -3.86 -23.27 35.41
CA ASN A 17 -3.22 -22.99 34.15
C ASN A 17 -2.09 -24.01 33.95
N VAL A 18 -2.21 -24.84 32.92
CA VAL A 18 -1.17 -25.76 32.49
C VAL A 18 -0.44 -25.16 31.31
N LYS A 19 0.85 -24.89 31.48
CA LYS A 19 1.71 -24.41 30.38
C LYS A 19 2.18 -25.60 29.56
N SER A 20 2.20 -25.45 28.23
CA SER A 20 2.82 -26.45 27.34
C SER A 20 4.31 -26.55 27.64
N HIS A 21 4.82 -27.77 27.65
CA HIS A 21 6.25 -28.06 27.83
C HIS A 21 6.79 -28.67 26.55
N ILE A 22 7.69 -27.94 25.89
CA ILE A 22 8.39 -28.47 24.72
C ILE A 22 9.66 -29.16 25.17
N PRO A 23 9.88 -30.47 24.86
CA PRO A 23 11.10 -31.17 25.20
C PRO A 23 12.34 -30.41 24.71
N GLU A 24 13.44 -30.45 25.46
CA GLU A 24 14.69 -29.72 25.15
C GLU A 24 15.20 -30.01 23.73
N ALA A 25 15.09 -31.27 23.26
CA ALA A 25 15.47 -31.66 21.89
C ALA A 25 14.67 -30.93 20.78
N LEU A 26 13.47 -30.42 21.10
CA LEU A 26 12.57 -29.73 20.16
C LEU A 26 12.50 -28.21 20.40
N LYS A 27 13.27 -27.67 21.33
CA LYS A 27 13.18 -26.25 21.76
C LYS A 27 13.37 -25.23 20.62
N LYS A 28 14.11 -25.58 19.59
CA LYS A 28 14.30 -24.75 18.39
C LYS A 28 12.98 -24.44 17.66
N LEU A 29 11.97 -25.30 17.81
CA LEU A 29 10.65 -25.07 17.25
C LEU A 29 9.95 -23.82 17.82
N ASP A 30 10.21 -23.51 19.08
CA ASP A 30 9.60 -22.35 19.76
C ASP A 30 10.08 -21.04 19.13
N GLU A 31 11.39 -20.87 18.93
CA GLU A 31 11.96 -19.69 18.27
C GLU A 31 11.48 -19.59 16.82
N LEU A 32 11.46 -20.70 16.09
CA LEU A 32 10.93 -20.73 14.72
C LEU A 32 9.45 -20.32 14.66
N ALA A 33 8.63 -20.79 15.61
CA ALA A 33 7.20 -20.52 15.65
C ALA A 33 6.90 -19.03 15.94
N HIS A 34 7.71 -18.35 16.76
CA HIS A 34 7.57 -16.94 17.11
C HIS A 34 8.16 -16.00 16.07
N ASN A 35 8.88 -16.47 15.05
CA ASN A 35 9.37 -15.62 13.97
C ASN A 35 8.60 -15.93 12.68
N LEU A 36 7.87 -14.92 12.17
CA LEU A 36 7.02 -15.03 10.98
C LEU A 36 7.77 -15.42 9.69
N TRP A 37 9.11 -15.53 9.71
CA TRP A 37 9.90 -16.06 8.61
C TRP A 37 9.37 -17.41 8.11
N TRP A 38 8.87 -18.27 9.00
CA TRP A 38 8.23 -19.54 8.63
C TRP A 38 7.09 -19.37 7.64
N SER A 39 6.39 -18.23 7.67
CA SER A 39 5.17 -18.00 6.86
C SER A 39 5.44 -17.83 5.37
N TRP A 40 6.66 -17.55 4.97
CA TRP A 40 7.08 -17.49 3.57
C TRP A 40 8.25 -18.43 3.24
N ASN A 41 8.61 -19.30 4.18
CA ASN A 41 9.58 -20.37 3.97
C ASN A 41 8.88 -21.73 3.89
N THR A 42 8.91 -22.36 2.71
CA THR A 42 8.20 -23.62 2.44
C THR A 42 8.69 -24.77 3.32
N GLU A 43 10.00 -24.87 3.57
CA GLU A 43 10.59 -25.94 4.39
C GLU A 43 10.15 -25.82 5.86
N ALA A 44 10.08 -24.58 6.38
CA ALA A 44 9.59 -24.31 7.73
C ALA A 44 8.10 -24.65 7.88
N MET A 45 7.26 -24.25 6.91
CA MET A 45 5.84 -24.62 6.92
C MET A 45 5.64 -26.15 6.87
N GLN A 46 6.43 -26.85 6.07
CA GLN A 46 6.38 -28.31 5.98
C GLN A 46 6.87 -28.98 7.26
N LEU A 47 7.86 -28.40 7.95
CA LEU A 47 8.32 -28.89 9.25
C LEU A 47 7.16 -28.89 10.25
N PHE A 48 6.47 -27.76 10.44
CA PHE A 48 5.31 -27.69 11.35
C PHE A 48 4.20 -28.64 10.94
N ALA A 49 3.87 -28.72 9.65
CA ALA A 49 2.86 -29.63 9.14
C ALA A 49 3.19 -31.11 9.40
N SER A 50 4.49 -31.49 9.46
CA SER A 50 4.92 -32.88 9.68
C SER A 50 4.84 -33.31 11.13
N LEU A 51 4.73 -32.39 12.10
CA LEU A 51 4.63 -32.75 13.52
C LEU A 51 3.27 -33.41 13.83
N ASP A 52 2.20 -32.87 13.32
CA ASP A 52 0.84 -33.40 13.34
C ASP A 52 0.01 -32.75 12.22
N GLY A 53 -0.21 -33.44 11.12
CA GLY A 53 -0.85 -32.88 9.92
C GLY A 53 -2.33 -32.54 10.10
N ASP A 54 -3.05 -33.29 10.92
CA ASP A 54 -4.47 -33.05 11.16
C ASP A 54 -4.68 -31.91 12.17
N LEU A 55 -3.89 -31.91 13.24
CA LEU A 55 -3.89 -30.80 14.19
C LEU A 55 -3.45 -29.49 13.51
N TRP A 56 -2.43 -29.53 12.63
CA TRP A 56 -1.99 -28.37 11.84
C TRP A 56 -3.13 -27.71 11.05
N LYS A 57 -3.98 -28.52 10.44
CA LYS A 57 -5.19 -28.01 9.75
C LYS A 57 -6.20 -27.46 10.74
N LYS A 58 -6.43 -28.17 11.85
CA LYS A 58 -7.40 -27.80 12.88
C LYS A 58 -7.07 -26.46 13.56
N VAL A 59 -5.78 -26.20 13.83
CA VAL A 59 -5.30 -24.93 14.39
C VAL A 59 -5.06 -23.86 13.33
N ASN A 60 -5.66 -24.00 12.15
CA ASN A 60 -5.56 -23.05 11.06
C ASN A 60 -4.12 -22.68 10.65
N LYS A 61 -3.22 -23.68 10.71
CA LYS A 61 -1.79 -23.53 10.39
C LYS A 61 -1.06 -22.48 11.24
N ASN A 62 -1.45 -22.35 12.47
CA ASN A 62 -0.77 -21.53 13.47
C ASN A 62 0.25 -22.37 14.25
N PRO A 63 1.55 -22.14 14.11
CA PRO A 63 2.58 -22.95 14.76
C PRO A 63 2.60 -22.80 16.28
N ILE A 64 2.24 -21.63 16.82
CA ILE A 64 2.13 -21.41 18.26
C ILE A 64 1.00 -22.27 18.84
N ASP A 65 -0.15 -22.23 18.17
CA ASP A 65 -1.32 -23.00 18.61
C ASP A 65 -1.11 -24.51 18.42
N LEU A 66 -0.38 -24.91 17.37
CA LEU A 66 0.05 -26.28 17.17
C LEU A 66 0.89 -26.77 18.36
N LEU A 67 1.98 -26.07 18.69
CA LEU A 67 2.90 -26.47 19.77
C LEU A 67 2.24 -26.46 21.16
N ARG A 68 1.20 -25.67 21.35
CA ARG A 68 0.41 -25.63 22.58
C ARG A 68 -0.66 -26.72 22.66
N SER A 69 -1.13 -27.19 21.52
CA SER A 69 -2.27 -28.12 21.43
C SER A 69 -1.86 -29.55 21.12
N ILE A 70 -0.62 -29.76 20.69
CA ILE A 70 -0.09 -31.11 20.43
C ILE A 70 0.03 -31.88 21.74
N ASP A 71 -0.31 -33.17 21.69
CA ASP A 71 -0.21 -34.04 22.82
C ASP A 71 1.24 -34.19 23.31
N TYR A 72 1.46 -34.13 24.63
CA TYR A 72 2.80 -34.23 25.21
C TYR A 72 3.50 -35.56 24.87
N ASP A 73 2.76 -36.68 24.89
CA ASP A 73 3.32 -37.99 24.51
C ASP A 73 3.82 -37.95 23.04
N ARG A 74 3.08 -37.28 22.18
CA ARG A 74 3.51 -37.08 20.78
C ARG A 74 4.77 -36.22 20.69
N LEU A 75 4.90 -35.16 21.48
CA LEU A 75 6.14 -34.38 21.56
C LEU A 75 7.33 -35.20 22.04
N ILE A 76 7.12 -36.10 22.98
CA ILE A 76 8.17 -37.03 23.47
C ILE A 76 8.57 -38.03 22.37
N GLU A 77 7.62 -38.55 21.59
CA GLU A 77 7.93 -39.40 20.43
C GLU A 77 8.79 -38.66 19.40
N LEU A 78 8.32 -37.45 18.99
CA LEU A 78 9.03 -36.61 18.04
C LEU A 78 10.42 -36.20 18.53
N SER A 79 10.62 -36.02 19.84
CA SER A 79 11.91 -35.69 20.45
C SER A 79 12.94 -36.79 20.33
N LYS A 80 12.49 -38.03 20.07
CA LYS A 80 13.33 -39.22 19.87
C LYS A 80 13.44 -39.63 18.41
N ASP A 81 12.66 -39.02 17.53
CA ASP A 81 12.69 -39.32 16.10
C ASP A 81 13.82 -38.57 15.40
N GLY A 82 14.83 -39.34 14.97
CA GLY A 82 16.01 -38.78 14.31
C GLY A 82 15.72 -38.04 13.02
N GLU A 83 14.68 -38.41 12.26
CA GLU A 83 14.31 -37.72 11.04
C GLU A 83 13.72 -36.35 11.34
N THR A 84 12.79 -36.25 12.31
CA THR A 84 12.22 -35.00 12.78
C THR A 84 13.30 -34.05 13.31
N ILE A 85 14.22 -34.55 14.14
CA ILE A 85 15.33 -33.75 14.68
C ILE A 85 16.21 -33.22 13.55
N ALA A 86 16.63 -34.09 12.61
CA ALA A 86 17.48 -33.70 11.49
C ALA A 86 16.81 -32.65 10.60
N ARG A 87 15.51 -32.77 10.35
CA ARG A 87 14.72 -31.80 9.59
C ARG A 87 14.61 -30.46 10.31
N MET A 88 14.32 -30.50 11.61
CA MET A 88 14.28 -29.28 12.44
C MET A 88 15.63 -28.58 12.45
N ASP A 89 16.72 -29.33 12.64
CA ASP A 89 18.09 -28.78 12.68
C ASP A 89 18.48 -28.14 11.35
N LYS A 90 18.09 -28.72 10.23
CA LYS A 90 18.31 -28.15 8.91
C LYS A 90 17.55 -26.82 8.78
N VAL A 91 16.24 -26.79 9.03
CA VAL A 91 15.41 -25.59 8.93
C VAL A 91 15.90 -24.49 9.87
N TYR A 92 16.22 -24.86 11.11
CA TYR A 92 16.75 -23.91 12.09
C TYR A 92 18.12 -23.37 11.69
N GLY A 93 18.98 -24.23 11.13
CA GLY A 93 20.27 -23.82 10.60
C GLY A 93 20.14 -22.81 9.45
N ASP A 94 19.19 -23.02 8.54
CA ASP A 94 18.89 -22.09 7.45
C ASP A 94 18.30 -20.77 7.99
N PHE A 95 17.43 -20.84 9.00
CA PHE A 95 16.90 -19.68 9.71
C PHE A 95 18.01 -18.86 10.39
N ARG A 96 18.94 -19.49 11.10
CA ARG A 96 20.06 -18.78 11.74
C ARG A 96 21.00 -18.14 10.73
N LYS A 97 21.32 -18.83 9.63
CA LYS A 97 22.09 -18.22 8.52
C LYS A 97 21.41 -16.98 7.97
N TYR A 98 20.06 -17.02 7.85
CA TYR A 98 19.28 -15.88 7.43
C TYR A 98 19.35 -14.75 8.45
N MET A 99 19.14 -15.05 9.74
CA MET A 99 19.06 -14.04 10.80
C MET A 99 20.41 -13.38 11.15
N ASP A 100 21.51 -14.13 11.10
CA ASP A 100 22.81 -13.68 11.65
C ASP A 100 23.60 -12.75 10.72
N VAL A 101 23.03 -12.35 9.60
CA VAL A 101 23.65 -11.37 8.68
C VAL A 101 23.37 -9.94 9.16
N LYS A 102 24.41 -9.12 9.24
CA LYS A 102 24.26 -7.70 9.62
C LYS A 102 23.56 -6.90 8.50
N PRO A 103 22.76 -5.90 8.85
CA PRO A 103 22.16 -5.00 7.86
C PRO A 103 23.17 -4.27 7.00
N ASP A 104 22.76 -3.91 5.78
CA ASP A 104 23.57 -3.08 4.88
C ASP A 104 23.72 -1.66 5.44
N ALA A 105 24.91 -1.34 5.93
CA ALA A 105 25.23 -0.04 6.53
C ALA A 105 25.21 1.15 5.53
N LYS A 106 25.11 0.87 4.22
CA LYS A 106 25.02 1.91 3.19
C LYS A 106 23.60 2.40 2.98
N ARG A 107 22.60 1.66 3.47
CA ARG A 107 21.20 2.02 3.39
C ARG A 107 20.75 2.73 4.66
N ALA A 108 19.93 3.77 4.50
CA ALA A 108 19.37 4.52 5.61
C ALA A 108 18.52 3.62 6.51
N SER A 109 18.53 3.90 7.81
CA SER A 109 17.63 3.23 8.75
C SER A 109 16.25 3.89 8.74
N VAL A 110 15.18 3.08 8.85
CA VAL A 110 13.79 3.53 8.65
C VAL A 110 12.90 3.10 9.81
N ALA A 111 12.05 4.02 10.28
CA ALA A 111 10.90 3.72 11.12
C ALA A 111 9.62 3.86 10.27
N TYR A 112 8.86 2.78 10.15
CA TYR A 112 7.70 2.67 9.28
C TYR A 112 6.40 2.63 10.11
N PHE A 113 5.49 3.55 9.86
CA PHE A 113 4.25 3.70 10.60
C PHE A 113 3.04 3.35 9.73
N CYS A 114 2.24 2.40 10.18
CA CYS A 114 0.99 2.04 9.53
C CYS A 114 -0.02 1.48 10.54
N MET A 115 -1.31 1.69 10.29
CA MET A 115 -2.39 1.20 11.15
C MET A 115 -2.66 -0.30 11.01
N GLU A 116 -2.24 -0.89 9.90
CA GLU A 116 -2.52 -2.30 9.56
C GLU A 116 -1.35 -2.97 8.85
N TYR A 117 -1.15 -4.27 9.15
CA TYR A 117 -0.12 -5.10 8.55
C TYR A 117 -0.65 -6.50 8.23
N GLY A 118 -0.71 -6.83 6.96
CA GLY A 118 -1.12 -8.15 6.47
C GLY A 118 0.08 -9.09 6.36
N LEU A 119 0.44 -9.74 7.47
CA LEU A 119 1.61 -10.61 7.55
C LEU A 119 1.27 -12.09 7.32
N ASN A 120 0.25 -12.56 8.01
CA ASN A 120 -0.27 -13.92 7.89
C ASN A 120 -1.74 -13.94 8.34
N HIS A 121 -2.51 -14.92 7.86
CA HIS A 121 -3.92 -15.07 8.18
C HIS A 121 -4.20 -15.36 9.67
N VAL A 122 -3.22 -15.87 10.42
CA VAL A 122 -3.37 -16.14 11.86
C VAL A 122 -3.30 -14.87 12.70
N LEU A 123 -2.71 -13.79 12.19
CA LEU A 123 -2.56 -12.52 12.88
C LEU A 123 -3.51 -11.48 12.24
N LYS A 124 -4.65 -11.26 12.86
CA LYS A 124 -5.74 -10.43 12.32
C LYS A 124 -5.54 -8.94 12.61
N ILE A 125 -4.49 -8.36 12.04
CA ILE A 125 -4.16 -6.94 12.19
C ILE A 125 -4.17 -6.18 10.86
N TYR A 126 -4.96 -6.64 9.89
CA TYR A 126 -5.14 -6.01 8.59
C TYR A 126 -6.58 -6.18 8.11
N SER A 127 -7.02 -5.31 7.18
CA SER A 127 -8.34 -5.39 6.55
C SER A 127 -8.26 -5.60 5.04
N GLY A 128 -7.35 -4.95 4.35
CA GLY A 128 -7.30 -4.94 2.91
C GLY A 128 -5.92 -4.70 2.32
N GLY A 129 -5.90 -4.11 1.12
CA GLY A 129 -4.69 -3.95 0.31
C GLY A 129 -3.59 -3.14 0.95
N LEU A 130 -3.92 -2.10 1.72
CA LEU A 130 -2.96 -1.28 2.44
C LEU A 130 -2.16 -2.11 3.45
N GLY A 131 -2.84 -2.92 4.25
CA GLY A 131 -2.19 -3.78 5.23
C GLY A 131 -1.37 -4.90 4.60
N ILE A 132 -1.87 -5.50 3.53
CA ILE A 132 -1.12 -6.51 2.77
C ILE A 132 0.17 -5.90 2.20
N LEU A 133 0.10 -4.70 1.64
CA LEU A 133 1.28 -3.99 1.16
C LEU A 133 2.29 -3.74 2.28
N ALA A 134 1.83 -3.22 3.42
CA ALA A 134 2.70 -2.96 4.57
C ALA A 134 3.35 -4.26 5.10
N GLY A 135 2.60 -5.36 5.16
CA GLY A 135 3.13 -6.67 5.53
C GLY A 135 4.17 -7.20 4.55
N ASP A 136 3.88 -7.13 3.26
CA ASP A 136 4.82 -7.49 2.20
C ASP A 136 6.09 -6.65 2.24
N TYR A 137 5.95 -5.36 2.53
CA TYR A 137 7.06 -4.42 2.66
C TYR A 137 8.03 -4.81 3.79
N LEU A 138 7.50 -5.18 4.96
CA LEU A 138 8.33 -5.65 6.08
C LEU A 138 9.02 -6.98 5.77
N LYS A 139 8.36 -7.90 5.08
CA LYS A 139 8.95 -9.18 4.65
C LYS A 139 10.12 -8.95 3.69
N GLU A 140 9.94 -8.09 2.71
CA GLU A 140 11.02 -7.74 1.78
C GLU A 140 12.15 -6.97 2.46
N ALA A 141 11.83 -6.06 3.36
CA ALA A 141 12.82 -5.36 4.18
C ALA A 141 13.69 -6.36 4.96
N SER A 142 13.08 -7.44 5.46
CA SER A 142 13.79 -8.56 6.08
C SER A 142 14.65 -9.31 5.07
N ASP A 143 14.11 -9.71 3.93
CA ASP A 143 14.83 -10.47 2.90
C ASP A 143 15.98 -9.67 2.29
N SER A 144 15.79 -8.37 2.07
CA SER A 144 16.82 -7.42 1.63
C SER A 144 17.75 -6.95 2.74
N ASN A 145 17.54 -7.40 3.96
CA ASN A 145 18.38 -7.13 5.14
C ASN A 145 18.67 -5.64 5.37
N VAL A 146 17.64 -4.82 5.40
CA VAL A 146 17.74 -3.38 5.70
C VAL A 146 17.46 -3.13 7.18
N ASP A 147 18.01 -2.04 7.71
CA ASP A 147 17.75 -1.61 9.08
C ASP A 147 16.42 -0.86 9.16
N MET A 148 15.37 -1.59 9.49
CA MET A 148 14.02 -1.08 9.60
C MET A 148 13.33 -1.57 10.86
N VAL A 149 12.51 -0.71 11.44
CA VAL A 149 11.51 -1.07 12.46
C VAL A 149 10.15 -0.56 12.01
N ALA A 150 9.10 -1.18 12.50
CA ALA A 150 7.75 -0.74 12.22
C ALA A 150 6.91 -0.60 13.48
N VAL A 151 5.88 0.23 13.40
CA VAL A 151 4.96 0.52 14.50
C VAL A 151 3.52 0.37 14.00
N GLY A 152 2.70 -0.30 14.79
CA GLY A 152 1.28 -0.50 14.52
C GLY A 152 0.51 -0.88 15.77
N PHE A 153 -0.66 -1.48 15.59
CA PHE A 153 -1.54 -1.89 16.67
C PHE A 153 -1.71 -3.40 16.75
N LEU A 154 -1.89 -3.90 17.97
CA LEU A 154 -2.40 -5.23 18.22
C LEU A 154 -3.88 -5.14 18.54
N TYR A 155 -4.73 -5.45 17.58
CA TYR A 155 -6.17 -5.37 17.75
C TYR A 155 -6.72 -6.59 18.47
N ARG A 156 -7.60 -6.35 19.47
CA ARG A 156 -8.28 -7.45 20.17
C ARG A 156 -9.18 -8.26 19.25
N TYR A 157 -9.96 -7.58 18.40
CA TYR A 157 -10.90 -8.22 17.48
C TYR A 157 -10.43 -8.15 16.02
N GLY A 158 -9.51 -7.23 15.71
CA GLY A 158 -8.96 -7.04 14.39
C GLY A 158 -10.00 -6.60 13.37
N TYR A 159 -10.02 -7.29 12.22
CA TYR A 159 -11.05 -7.15 11.21
C TYR A 159 -11.93 -8.41 11.20
N PHE A 160 -13.19 -8.28 10.82
CA PHE A 160 -14.18 -9.36 10.95
C PHE A 160 -13.90 -10.57 10.04
N THR A 161 -14.35 -11.74 10.47
CA THR A 161 -14.55 -12.89 9.60
C THR A 161 -15.95 -12.83 8.99
N GLN A 162 -16.04 -13.12 7.69
CA GLN A 162 -17.29 -13.05 6.96
C GLN A 162 -17.96 -14.42 6.91
N SER A 163 -19.26 -14.45 7.20
CA SER A 163 -20.15 -15.51 6.76
C SER A 163 -21.31 -14.91 5.97
N LEU A 164 -22.02 -15.74 5.23
CA LEU A 164 -23.26 -15.35 4.56
C LEU A 164 -24.44 -16.05 5.23
N SER A 165 -25.54 -15.32 5.36
CA SER A 165 -26.83 -15.92 5.72
C SER A 165 -27.36 -16.79 4.57
N MET A 166 -28.41 -17.56 4.82
CA MET A 166 -29.04 -18.41 3.79
C MET A 166 -29.56 -17.60 2.59
N ASP A 167 -29.92 -16.34 2.79
CA ASP A 167 -30.36 -15.42 1.74
C ASP A 167 -29.23 -14.52 1.19
N GLY A 168 -27.97 -14.84 1.49
CA GLY A 168 -26.81 -14.17 0.91
C GLY A 168 -26.42 -12.83 1.53
N GLN A 169 -26.94 -12.48 2.72
CA GLN A 169 -26.53 -11.28 3.45
C GLN A 169 -25.17 -11.50 4.13
N GLN A 170 -24.31 -10.51 4.06
CA GLN A 170 -23.03 -10.55 4.78
C GLN A 170 -23.27 -10.45 6.28
N ILE A 171 -22.63 -11.34 7.03
CA ILE A 171 -22.58 -11.31 8.49
C ILE A 171 -21.12 -11.07 8.89
N ALA A 172 -20.90 -10.01 9.67
CA ALA A 172 -19.58 -9.69 10.22
C ALA A 172 -19.43 -10.31 11.61
N ASN A 173 -18.51 -11.26 11.73
CA ASN A 173 -18.24 -11.97 12.99
C ASN A 173 -16.94 -11.42 13.58
N TYR A 174 -16.98 -10.95 14.82
CA TYR A 174 -15.83 -10.46 15.57
C TYR A 174 -15.47 -11.43 16.67
N GLU A 175 -14.30 -12.03 16.59
CA GLU A 175 -13.76 -12.96 17.56
C GLU A 175 -12.55 -12.35 18.24
N ALA A 176 -12.49 -12.38 19.56
CA ALA A 176 -11.34 -11.91 20.32
C ALA A 176 -10.12 -12.77 20.02
N GLN A 177 -9.01 -12.14 19.66
CA GLN A 177 -7.72 -12.80 19.51
C GLN A 177 -7.14 -13.13 20.90
N ASP A 178 -6.71 -14.35 21.08
CA ASP A 178 -5.88 -14.76 22.22
C ASP A 178 -4.41 -14.49 21.85
N PHE A 179 -3.86 -13.39 22.37
CA PHE A 179 -2.52 -12.93 22.01
C PHE A 179 -1.41 -13.92 22.36
N ASP A 180 -1.64 -14.73 23.40
CA ASP A 180 -0.68 -15.77 23.80
C ASP A 180 -0.63 -16.96 22.83
N ARG A 181 -1.60 -17.06 21.90
CA ARG A 181 -1.66 -18.08 20.85
C ARG A 181 -1.24 -17.57 19.50
N LEU A 182 -0.72 -16.35 19.42
CA LEU A 182 -0.28 -15.74 18.16
C LEU A 182 1.25 -15.74 18.06
N PRO A 183 1.81 -15.69 16.84
CA PRO A 183 3.26 -15.63 16.62
C PRO A 183 3.82 -14.22 16.92
N ILE A 184 3.60 -13.75 18.12
CA ILE A 184 4.06 -12.47 18.67
C ILE A 184 4.60 -12.69 20.08
N GLU A 185 5.37 -11.73 20.57
CA GLU A 185 5.97 -11.79 21.89
C GLU A 185 5.72 -10.50 22.65
N ARG A 186 5.66 -10.57 23.98
CA ARG A 186 5.69 -9.38 24.83
C ARG A 186 7.08 -8.74 24.77
N VAL A 187 7.14 -7.44 24.61
CA VAL A 187 8.40 -6.71 24.78
C VAL A 187 8.66 -6.58 26.28
N LEU A 188 9.77 -7.13 26.72
CA LEU A 188 10.13 -7.13 28.14
C LEU A 188 11.23 -6.09 28.42
N ASP A 189 11.16 -5.46 29.57
CA ASP A 189 12.23 -4.63 30.10
C ASP A 189 13.37 -5.49 30.68
N LYS A 190 14.42 -4.81 31.21
CA LYS A 190 15.58 -5.48 31.83
C LYS A 190 15.22 -6.31 33.08
N ASP A 191 14.08 -6.00 33.71
CA ASP A 191 13.62 -6.69 34.92
C ASP A 191 12.62 -7.82 34.62
N GLY A 192 12.33 -8.03 33.30
CA GLY A 192 11.44 -9.09 32.82
C GLY A 192 9.96 -8.75 32.83
N TYR A 193 9.60 -7.48 33.05
CA TYR A 193 8.23 -7.00 32.95
C TYR A 193 7.90 -6.51 31.56
N GLN A 194 6.63 -6.68 31.15
CA GLN A 194 6.19 -6.15 29.87
C GLN A 194 6.30 -4.63 29.82
N VAL A 195 6.90 -4.10 28.77
CA VAL A 195 7.02 -2.67 28.54
C VAL A 195 5.63 -2.06 28.35
N ILE A 196 5.34 -1.04 29.16
CA ILE A 196 4.13 -0.23 29.04
C ILE A 196 4.52 1.16 28.57
N VAL A 197 3.94 1.60 27.47
CA VAL A 197 4.09 2.94 26.95
C VAL A 197 2.97 3.80 27.52
N ASN A 198 3.35 4.81 28.31
CA ASN A 198 2.40 5.75 28.90
C ASN A 198 2.20 6.91 27.93
N VAL A 199 1.03 6.98 27.32
CA VAL A 199 0.68 7.99 26.32
C VAL A 199 -0.20 9.06 26.95
N PRO A 200 0.30 10.31 27.10
CA PRO A 200 -0.44 11.38 27.72
C PRO A 200 -1.45 11.97 26.74
N TYR A 201 -2.72 11.64 26.95
CA TYR A 201 -3.84 12.35 26.34
C TYR A 201 -4.23 13.55 27.20
N PRO A 202 -4.92 14.54 26.64
CA PRO A 202 -5.41 15.65 27.46
C PRO A 202 -6.29 15.14 28.62
N ASN A 203 -5.87 15.44 29.85
CA ASN A 203 -6.56 15.11 31.11
C ASN A 203 -6.61 13.62 31.50
N PHE A 204 -6.01 12.69 30.72
CA PHE A 204 -5.93 11.28 31.10
C PHE A 204 -4.69 10.61 30.46
N MET A 205 -4.32 9.46 31.02
CA MET A 205 -3.20 8.65 30.55
C MET A 205 -3.72 7.36 29.94
N VAL A 206 -3.25 7.01 28.76
CA VAL A 206 -3.48 5.71 28.13
C VAL A 206 -2.22 4.86 28.27
N HIS A 207 -2.39 3.65 28.77
CA HIS A 207 -1.31 2.69 28.99
C HIS A 207 -1.34 1.65 27.86
N ALA A 208 -0.37 1.71 26.98
CA ALA A 208 -0.24 0.76 25.88
C ALA A 208 0.79 -0.31 26.21
N ALA A 209 0.34 -1.56 26.34
CA ALA A 209 1.24 -2.69 26.46
C ALA A 209 1.93 -2.94 25.11
N LEU A 210 3.23 -3.15 25.13
CA LEU A 210 4.02 -3.28 23.92
C LEU A 210 4.28 -4.75 23.59
N TRP A 211 3.90 -5.13 22.37
CA TRP A 211 4.17 -6.43 21.78
C TRP A 211 5.08 -6.29 20.56
N VAL A 212 5.71 -7.38 20.16
CA VAL A 212 6.53 -7.42 18.96
C VAL A 212 6.15 -8.62 18.10
N ALA A 213 5.96 -8.38 16.80
CA ALA A 213 5.97 -9.41 15.78
C ALA A 213 7.34 -9.42 15.11
N ASN A 214 8.03 -10.55 15.17
CA ASN A 214 9.30 -10.73 14.50
C ASN A 214 9.05 -11.15 13.05
N VAL A 215 9.20 -10.20 12.13
CA VAL A 215 9.03 -10.42 10.67
C VAL A 215 10.41 -10.70 10.08
N GLY A 216 10.89 -11.93 10.25
CA GLY A 216 12.29 -12.22 9.97
C GLY A 216 13.20 -11.36 10.84
N ARG A 217 14.03 -10.55 10.20
CA ARG A 217 14.95 -9.57 10.86
C ARG A 217 14.27 -8.29 11.32
N ILE A 218 13.08 -8.00 10.82
CA ILE A 218 12.36 -6.75 11.11
C ILE A 218 11.48 -6.91 12.35
N LYS A 219 11.53 -5.94 13.23
CA LYS A 219 10.66 -5.87 14.41
C LYS A 219 9.49 -4.94 14.15
N LEU A 220 8.29 -5.49 14.23
CA LEU A 220 7.04 -4.72 14.23
C LEU A 220 6.56 -4.59 15.66
N TYR A 221 6.65 -3.39 16.21
CA TYR A 221 6.13 -3.06 17.54
C TYR A 221 4.65 -2.75 17.48
N LEU A 222 3.88 -3.43 18.31
CA LEU A 222 2.42 -3.37 18.33
C LEU A 222 1.93 -2.82 19.67
N LEU A 223 1.16 -1.75 19.61
CA LEU A 223 0.57 -1.08 20.76
C LEU A 223 -0.79 -1.72 21.07
N ASP A 224 -0.98 -2.09 22.33
CA ASP A 224 -2.20 -2.73 22.86
C ASP A 224 -2.72 -1.97 24.06
N THR A 225 -3.89 -1.33 23.93
CA THR A 225 -4.56 -0.63 25.02
C THR A 225 -5.56 -1.50 25.77
N ASP A 226 -5.85 -2.71 25.29
CA ASP A 226 -6.80 -3.62 25.91
C ASP A 226 -6.18 -4.38 27.10
N ASN A 227 -5.83 -3.63 28.12
CA ASN A 227 -5.23 -4.14 29.35
C ASN A 227 -5.88 -3.50 30.60
N GLU A 228 -5.68 -4.10 31.76
CA GLU A 228 -6.35 -3.72 33.00
C GLU A 228 -5.93 -2.35 33.57
N MET A 229 -4.86 -1.74 33.09
CA MET A 229 -4.42 -0.41 33.51
C MET A 229 -5.30 0.70 32.96
N ASN A 230 -6.04 0.42 31.89
CA ASN A 230 -6.92 1.37 31.22
C ASN A 230 -8.37 1.23 31.68
N SER A 231 -9.12 2.34 31.60
CA SER A 231 -10.57 2.30 31.72
C SER A 231 -11.17 1.42 30.60
N GLU A 232 -12.36 0.88 30.84
CA GLU A 232 -13.06 0.10 29.80
C GLU A 232 -13.24 0.89 28.50
N PHE A 233 -13.39 2.19 28.60
CA PHE A 233 -13.53 3.08 27.44
C PHE A 233 -12.21 3.20 26.65
N ASP A 234 -11.07 3.35 27.34
CA ASP A 234 -9.76 3.52 26.69
C ASP A 234 -9.21 2.19 26.15
N ARG A 235 -9.60 1.07 26.73
CA ARG A 235 -9.28 -0.26 26.20
C ARG A 235 -9.78 -0.45 24.78
N ARG A 236 -10.89 0.19 24.40
CA ARG A 236 -11.51 0.08 23.06
C ARG A 236 -10.71 0.72 21.95
N ILE A 237 -9.71 1.55 22.23
CA ILE A 237 -8.91 2.22 21.18
C ILE A 237 -8.30 1.19 20.22
N THR A 238 -7.78 0.07 20.75
CA THR A 238 -7.20 -1.01 19.94
C THR A 238 -8.09 -2.25 19.83
N HIS A 239 -9.41 -2.11 19.90
CA HIS A 239 -10.32 -3.23 19.71
C HIS A 239 -10.47 -3.62 18.26
N SER A 240 -10.83 -2.69 17.39
CA SER A 240 -11.15 -3.00 16.00
C SER A 240 -10.48 -2.05 15.02
N LEU A 241 -9.97 -2.60 13.95
CA LEU A 241 -9.42 -1.84 12.82
C LEU A 241 -10.58 -1.15 12.07
N TYR A 242 -10.46 0.16 11.87
CA TYR A 242 -11.49 1.01 11.27
C TYR A 242 -12.86 0.96 11.98
N GLY A 243 -12.84 0.65 13.27
CA GLY A 243 -14.05 0.63 14.10
C GLY A 243 -14.28 1.95 14.83
N GLY A 244 -15.54 2.16 15.24
CA GLY A 244 -15.97 3.34 16.00
C GLY A 244 -16.25 4.56 15.12
N ASP A 245 -16.29 5.71 15.77
CA ASP A 245 -16.56 7.02 15.17
C ASP A 245 -15.28 7.84 14.92
N TRP A 246 -15.45 9.07 14.49
CA TRP A 246 -14.33 9.99 14.27
C TRP A 246 -13.53 10.31 15.54
N GLU A 247 -14.15 10.23 16.71
CA GLU A 247 -13.43 10.38 17.98
C GLU A 247 -12.53 9.18 18.27
N ASN A 248 -13.01 7.97 18.02
CA ASN A 248 -12.15 6.79 18.12
C ASN A 248 -11.02 6.85 17.07
N ARG A 249 -11.30 7.38 15.89
CA ARG A 249 -10.31 7.55 14.82
C ARG A 249 -9.16 8.45 15.27
N ILE A 250 -9.45 9.64 15.78
CA ILE A 250 -8.38 10.54 16.25
C ILE A 250 -7.60 9.94 17.44
N LYS A 251 -8.27 9.20 18.33
CA LYS A 251 -7.58 8.48 19.40
C LYS A 251 -6.60 7.43 18.88
N GLN A 252 -6.98 6.68 17.84
CA GLN A 252 -6.10 5.71 17.22
C GLN A 252 -4.92 6.40 16.53
N GLU A 253 -5.14 7.47 15.80
CA GLU A 253 -4.06 8.21 15.15
C GLU A 253 -3.12 8.90 16.13
N TYR A 254 -3.66 9.39 17.24
CA TYR A 254 -2.87 9.90 18.36
C TYR A 254 -1.98 8.80 18.97
N LEU A 255 -2.55 7.63 19.22
CA LEU A 255 -1.82 6.48 19.75
C LEU A 255 -0.71 6.04 18.79
N LEU A 256 -1.02 5.93 17.48
CA LEU A 256 -0.05 5.50 16.48
C LEU A 256 1.12 6.48 16.36
N GLY A 257 0.82 7.76 16.15
CA GLY A 257 1.84 8.76 15.88
C GLY A 257 2.61 9.13 17.16
N ILE A 258 1.91 9.63 18.18
CA ILE A 258 2.52 10.09 19.42
C ILE A 258 2.95 8.90 20.27
N GLY A 259 2.04 7.96 20.50
CA GLY A 259 2.34 6.74 21.27
C GLY A 259 3.44 5.90 20.61
N GLY A 260 3.43 5.78 19.29
CA GLY A 260 4.47 5.08 18.55
C GLY A 260 5.85 5.71 18.69
N MET A 261 5.93 7.04 18.63
CA MET A 261 7.19 7.76 18.85
C MET A 261 7.69 7.61 20.28
N LEU A 262 6.79 7.67 21.27
CA LEU A 262 7.12 7.43 22.68
C LEU A 262 7.61 6.01 22.90
N ALA A 263 7.02 5.02 22.24
CA ALA A 263 7.47 3.63 22.29
C ALA A 263 8.91 3.48 21.76
N LEU A 264 9.20 4.03 20.59
CA LEU A 264 10.55 4.00 20.02
C LEU A 264 11.57 4.70 20.93
N LYS A 265 11.21 5.84 21.51
CA LYS A 265 12.05 6.58 22.45
C LYS A 265 12.34 5.76 23.72
N GLN A 266 11.31 5.12 24.30
CA GLN A 266 11.45 4.27 25.49
C GLN A 266 12.36 3.07 25.22
N LEU A 267 12.34 2.52 23.99
CA LEU A 267 13.21 1.44 23.55
C LEU A 267 14.63 1.91 23.15
N GLY A 268 14.89 3.22 23.16
CA GLY A 268 16.16 3.79 22.69
C GLY A 268 16.37 3.67 21.19
N ILE A 269 15.31 3.53 20.41
CA ILE A 269 15.37 3.37 18.96
C ILE A 269 15.23 4.73 18.27
N LYS A 270 16.24 5.09 17.48
CA LYS A 270 16.25 6.26 16.61
C LYS A 270 16.61 5.82 15.20
N LYS A 271 15.92 6.36 14.22
CA LYS A 271 16.13 6.05 12.79
C LYS A 271 16.42 7.31 11.99
N ASP A 272 17.05 7.13 10.82
CA ASP A 272 17.36 8.23 9.92
C ASP A 272 16.07 8.81 9.30
N ILE A 273 15.13 7.94 8.91
CA ILE A 273 13.91 8.29 8.20
C ILE A 273 12.68 7.75 8.94
N TYR A 274 11.62 8.55 8.94
CA TYR A 274 10.31 8.21 9.46
C TYR A 274 9.31 8.22 8.31
N HIS A 275 8.81 7.05 7.96
CA HIS A 275 7.91 6.84 6.84
C HIS A 275 6.47 6.73 7.32
N CYS A 276 5.64 7.70 6.94
CA CYS A 276 4.19 7.67 7.16
C CYS A 276 3.50 6.99 5.98
N ASN A 277 3.07 5.75 6.21
CA ASN A 277 2.32 4.99 5.20
C ASN A 277 0.82 5.28 5.36
N GLU A 278 0.32 6.28 4.65
CA GLU A 278 -1.00 6.91 4.72
C GLU A 278 -1.10 8.00 5.81
N GLY A 279 -2.15 8.81 5.71
CA GLY A 279 -2.40 9.98 6.55
C GLY A 279 -2.55 9.70 8.04
N HIS A 280 -3.03 8.51 8.38
CA HIS A 280 -3.28 8.12 9.77
C HIS A 280 -2.03 8.07 10.66
N ALA A 281 -0.84 8.12 10.10
CA ALA A 281 0.42 8.17 10.84
C ALA A 281 0.93 9.60 11.11
N ALA A 282 0.22 10.63 10.68
CA ALA A 282 0.67 12.02 10.63
C ALA A 282 1.17 12.58 11.95
N LEU A 283 0.55 12.21 13.06
CA LEU A 283 0.88 12.76 14.37
C LEU A 283 2.26 12.35 14.91
N CYS A 284 2.96 11.41 14.23
CA CYS A 284 4.36 11.14 14.56
C CYS A 284 5.23 12.38 14.30
N ASN A 285 4.93 13.17 13.27
CA ASN A 285 5.66 14.40 12.98
C ASN A 285 5.35 15.51 14.00
N VAL A 286 4.14 15.55 14.56
CA VAL A 286 3.83 16.49 15.66
C VAL A 286 4.72 16.20 16.88
N GLN A 287 4.84 14.95 17.29
CA GLN A 287 5.68 14.57 18.41
C GLN A 287 7.15 14.86 18.15
N ARG A 288 7.64 14.60 16.96
CA ARG A 288 9.02 14.87 16.56
C ARG A 288 9.32 16.36 16.53
N LEU A 289 8.42 17.18 16.00
CA LEU A 289 8.54 18.65 16.05
C LEU A 289 8.61 19.14 17.49
N ALA A 290 7.72 18.67 18.35
CA ALA A 290 7.72 19.04 19.77
C ALA A 290 9.03 18.68 20.48
N GLU A 291 9.60 17.51 20.23
CA GLU A 291 10.87 17.09 20.82
C GLU A 291 12.04 17.97 20.39
N TYR A 292 12.09 18.42 19.12
CA TYR A 292 13.11 19.37 18.66
C TYR A 292 12.93 20.75 19.30
N VAL A 293 11.69 21.27 19.36
CA VAL A 293 11.43 22.56 20.00
C VAL A 293 11.76 22.53 21.50
N GLU A 294 11.39 21.46 22.19
CA GLU A 294 11.73 21.25 23.61
C GLU A 294 13.26 21.13 23.83
N SER A 295 14.02 20.75 22.82
CA SER A 295 15.49 20.73 22.86
C SER A 295 16.12 22.13 22.67
N GLY A 296 15.34 23.17 22.41
CA GLY A 296 15.78 24.56 22.28
C GLY A 296 15.76 25.15 20.87
N MET A 297 15.20 24.44 19.88
CA MET A 297 15.02 24.95 18.51
C MET A 297 13.74 25.78 18.40
N THR A 298 13.70 26.69 17.43
CA THR A 298 12.43 27.30 17.01
C THR A 298 11.60 26.28 16.23
N PHE A 299 10.31 26.54 16.08
CA PHE A 299 9.42 25.69 15.25
C PHE A 299 9.93 25.57 13.81
N ASP A 300 10.34 26.69 13.20
CA ASP A 300 10.82 26.72 11.81
C ASP A 300 12.11 25.92 11.64
N GLU A 301 13.04 26.01 12.59
CA GLU A 301 14.26 25.19 12.58
C GLU A 301 13.93 23.68 12.75
N ALA A 302 13.03 23.36 13.67
CA ALA A 302 12.58 22.00 13.90
C ALA A 302 11.89 21.41 12.65
N LEU A 303 11.09 22.23 11.96
CA LEU A 303 10.38 21.83 10.74
C LEU A 303 11.36 21.43 9.63
N GLU A 304 12.48 22.14 9.46
CA GLU A 304 13.49 21.77 8.47
C GLU A 304 14.07 20.36 8.75
N LEU A 305 14.30 20.02 10.02
CA LEU A 305 14.83 18.71 10.40
C LEU A 305 13.79 17.59 10.25
N VAL A 306 12.55 17.85 10.68
CA VAL A 306 11.46 16.85 10.58
C VAL A 306 11.15 16.58 9.11
N ARG A 307 11.03 17.62 8.29
CA ARG A 307 10.81 17.46 6.84
C ARG A 307 11.88 16.60 6.20
N ALA A 308 13.14 16.92 6.41
CA ALA A 308 14.29 16.24 5.78
C ALA A 308 14.44 14.77 6.16
N SER A 309 13.70 14.30 7.17
CA SER A 309 13.73 12.92 7.65
C SER A 309 12.34 12.27 7.65
N SER A 310 11.43 12.77 6.82
CA SER A 310 10.04 12.29 6.75
C SER A 310 9.59 12.06 5.31
N LEU A 311 9.02 10.89 5.06
CA LEU A 311 8.37 10.51 3.81
C LEU A 311 6.90 10.22 4.05
N TYR A 312 6.04 10.71 3.15
CA TYR A 312 4.61 10.42 3.14
C TYR A 312 4.20 9.66 1.87
N THR A 313 3.64 8.47 2.03
CA THR A 313 3.05 7.70 0.94
C THR A 313 1.54 7.79 0.98
N VAL A 314 0.93 8.28 -0.09
CA VAL A 314 -0.51 8.41 -0.29
C VAL A 314 -1.06 7.14 -0.91
N HIS A 315 -2.11 6.57 -0.31
CA HIS A 315 -2.84 5.43 -0.88
C HIS A 315 -4.26 5.79 -1.32
N THR A 316 -4.74 6.94 -0.90
CA THR A 316 -6.11 7.40 -1.14
C THR A 316 -6.19 8.17 -2.45
N PRO A 317 -7.04 7.74 -3.42
CA PRO A 317 -7.11 8.37 -4.74
C PRO A 317 -8.13 9.52 -4.83
N VAL A 318 -8.87 9.81 -3.76
CA VAL A 318 -9.92 10.83 -3.73
C VAL A 318 -9.87 11.68 -2.47
N PRO A 319 -10.13 13.00 -2.55
CA PRO A 319 -10.07 13.91 -1.39
C PRO A 319 -10.94 13.44 -0.21
N ALA A 320 -12.18 12.99 -0.47
CA ALA A 320 -13.12 12.55 0.56
C ALA A 320 -12.67 11.32 1.37
N GLY A 321 -11.65 10.61 0.91
CA GLY A 321 -11.10 9.43 1.60
C GLY A 321 -10.01 9.76 2.61
N HIS A 322 -9.55 11.00 2.71
CA HIS A 322 -8.57 11.43 3.69
C HIS A 322 -9.19 11.66 5.07
N ASP A 323 -8.36 11.63 6.10
CA ASP A 323 -8.80 11.90 7.47
C ASP A 323 -8.86 13.41 7.73
N TYR A 324 -10.06 13.88 8.03
CA TYR A 324 -10.36 15.28 8.35
C TYR A 324 -11.00 15.37 9.73
N PHE A 325 -10.50 16.26 10.57
CA PHE A 325 -11.02 16.49 11.92
C PHE A 325 -11.54 17.91 12.07
N ASP A 326 -12.77 18.02 12.56
CA ASP A 326 -13.33 19.32 12.95
C ASP A 326 -12.46 19.97 14.01
N GLU A 327 -12.34 21.29 13.99
CA GLU A 327 -11.50 22.04 14.93
C GLU A 327 -11.83 21.74 16.38
N GLY A 328 -13.12 21.59 16.73
CA GLY A 328 -13.55 21.25 18.10
C GLY A 328 -13.06 19.88 18.56
N LEU A 329 -13.18 18.86 17.70
CA LEU A 329 -12.67 17.51 17.99
C LEU A 329 -11.14 17.49 18.04
N PHE A 330 -10.51 18.17 17.10
CA PHE A 330 -9.04 18.26 17.05
C PHE A 330 -8.48 18.96 18.29
N ASN A 331 -9.10 20.07 18.69
CA ASN A 331 -8.71 20.82 19.90
C ASN A 331 -8.87 19.96 21.17
N LYS A 332 -9.86 19.10 21.24
CA LYS A 332 -10.07 18.21 22.39
C LYS A 332 -8.84 17.33 22.69
N TYR A 333 -8.11 16.91 21.64
CA TYR A 333 -6.97 16.00 21.77
C TYR A 333 -5.61 16.66 21.56
N MET A 334 -5.55 17.80 20.85
CA MET A 334 -4.29 18.40 20.40
C MET A 334 -3.99 19.76 21.05
N ASN A 335 -4.80 20.23 21.96
CA ASN A 335 -4.73 21.59 22.54
C ASN A 335 -3.42 21.90 23.28
N GLN A 336 -2.68 20.89 23.74
CA GLN A 336 -1.39 21.10 24.42
C GLN A 336 -0.22 21.27 23.46
N PHE A 337 -0.36 20.91 22.18
CA PHE A 337 0.76 20.91 21.24
C PHE A 337 1.21 22.30 20.80
N PRO A 338 0.35 23.33 20.55
CA PRO A 338 0.81 24.67 20.21
C PRO A 338 1.86 25.20 21.18
N ALA A 339 1.62 25.09 22.49
CA ALA A 339 2.58 25.51 23.50
C ALA A 339 3.91 24.74 23.44
N ARG A 340 3.87 23.43 23.18
CA ARG A 340 5.06 22.60 23.02
C ARG A 340 5.81 22.89 21.73
N LEU A 341 5.12 23.37 20.70
CA LEU A 341 5.68 23.73 19.40
C LEU A 341 6.14 25.22 19.35
N GLY A 342 5.75 26.03 20.33
CA GLY A 342 6.05 27.47 20.33
C GLY A 342 5.30 28.27 19.28
N ILE A 343 4.12 27.80 18.84
CA ILE A 343 3.25 28.45 17.85
C ILE A 343 1.85 28.65 18.43
N SER A 344 1.06 29.49 17.76
CA SER A 344 -0.34 29.70 18.12
C SER A 344 -1.22 28.52 17.67
N TRP A 345 -2.45 28.45 18.23
CA TRP A 345 -3.44 27.48 17.78
C TRP A 345 -3.82 27.64 16.30
N ASP A 346 -3.97 28.90 15.84
CA ASP A 346 -4.30 29.19 14.43
C ASP A 346 -3.17 28.72 13.48
N GLU A 347 -1.92 28.96 13.84
CA GLU A 347 -0.76 28.44 13.07
C GLU A 347 -0.75 26.91 13.05
N PHE A 348 -1.03 26.28 14.18
CA PHE A 348 -1.11 24.81 14.25
C PHE A 348 -2.21 24.24 13.35
N MET A 349 -3.42 24.81 13.42
CA MET A 349 -4.53 24.45 12.53
C MET A 349 -4.19 24.68 11.06
N GLY A 350 -3.48 25.77 10.76
CA GLY A 350 -3.02 26.12 9.43
C GLY A 350 -2.12 25.08 8.79
N LEU A 351 -1.41 24.28 9.58
CA LEU A 351 -0.59 23.17 9.06
C LEU A 351 -1.44 22.07 8.42
N GLY A 352 -2.67 21.86 8.90
CA GLY A 352 -3.60 20.86 8.36
C GLY A 352 -4.62 21.42 7.38
N ARG A 353 -4.58 22.72 7.06
CA ARG A 353 -5.48 23.37 6.12
C ARG A 353 -4.78 23.62 4.78
N THR A 354 -5.49 23.46 3.69
CA THR A 354 -5.00 23.81 2.35
C THR A 354 -4.68 25.30 2.29
N ASN A 355 -5.68 26.12 2.62
CA ASN A 355 -5.47 27.53 2.92
C ASN A 355 -5.33 27.74 4.44
N PRO A 356 -4.13 28.07 4.96
CA PRO A 356 -3.91 28.24 6.39
C PRO A 356 -4.87 29.24 7.07
N ASP A 357 -5.31 30.25 6.33
CA ASP A 357 -6.15 31.34 6.84
C ASP A 357 -7.66 31.04 6.79
N ASP A 358 -8.06 29.96 6.10
CA ASP A 358 -9.44 29.54 6.04
C ASP A 358 -9.88 28.76 7.30
N LYS A 359 -10.48 29.49 8.24
CA LYS A 359 -10.98 28.91 9.49
C LYS A 359 -12.18 27.95 9.30
N GLY A 360 -12.75 27.88 8.11
CA GLY A 360 -13.80 26.93 7.76
C GLY A 360 -13.26 25.55 7.38
N GLU A 361 -11.98 25.43 7.01
CA GLU A 361 -11.36 24.15 6.70
C GLU A 361 -11.09 23.33 7.97
N LYS A 362 -11.36 22.03 7.88
CA LYS A 362 -10.99 21.03 8.89
C LYS A 362 -9.48 20.79 8.86
N PHE A 363 -8.95 20.22 9.93
CA PHE A 363 -7.57 19.73 9.93
C PHE A 363 -7.49 18.42 9.13
N CYS A 364 -6.73 18.43 8.04
CA CYS A 364 -6.49 17.25 7.19
C CYS A 364 -5.10 16.68 7.49
N MET A 365 -5.06 15.41 7.85
CA MET A 365 -3.80 14.71 8.16
C MET A 365 -2.88 14.63 6.95
N SER A 366 -3.43 14.43 5.76
CA SER A 366 -2.64 14.39 4.51
C SER A 366 -2.06 15.74 4.15
N THR A 367 -2.81 16.82 4.32
CA THR A 367 -2.30 18.20 4.12
C THR A 367 -1.17 18.50 5.09
N PHE A 368 -1.33 18.11 6.36
CA PHE A 368 -0.29 18.25 7.36
C PHE A 368 0.99 17.49 6.96
N LEU A 369 0.87 16.26 6.48
CA LEU A 369 2.02 15.49 6.00
C LEU A 369 2.67 16.09 4.75
N CYS A 370 1.89 16.60 3.80
CA CYS A 370 2.43 17.32 2.65
C CYS A 370 3.29 18.52 3.07
N LYS A 371 2.94 19.18 4.18
CA LYS A 371 3.69 20.33 4.71
C LYS A 371 4.85 19.94 5.60
N THR A 372 4.86 18.75 6.19
CA THR A 372 5.86 18.32 7.17
C THR A 372 6.77 17.18 6.69
N CYS A 373 6.55 16.64 5.50
CA CYS A 373 7.43 15.68 4.85
C CYS A 373 8.18 16.34 3.70
N GLN A 374 9.44 15.94 3.51
CA GLN A 374 10.25 16.42 2.39
C GLN A 374 9.73 15.87 1.08
N GLU A 375 9.38 14.59 1.06
CA GLU A 375 8.90 13.90 -0.12
C GLU A 375 7.51 13.31 0.11
N VAL A 376 6.72 13.31 -0.95
CA VAL A 376 5.37 12.73 -1.00
C VAL A 376 5.29 11.88 -2.25
N ASN A 377 4.75 10.67 -2.15
CA ASN A 377 4.59 9.81 -3.30
C ASN A 377 3.24 9.11 -3.38
N GLY A 378 2.73 8.96 -4.60
CA GLY A 378 1.65 8.03 -4.92
C GLY A 378 2.18 6.61 -5.12
N VAL A 379 1.27 5.66 -5.34
CA VAL A 379 1.56 4.22 -5.36
C VAL A 379 1.43 3.56 -6.74
N SER A 380 1.29 4.37 -7.76
CA SER A 380 1.43 4.05 -9.18
C SER A 380 1.69 5.34 -9.95
N TRP A 381 2.11 5.23 -11.22
CA TRP A 381 2.32 6.42 -12.05
C TRP A 381 1.04 7.28 -12.14
N LEU A 382 -0.09 6.65 -12.50
CA LEU A 382 -1.36 7.36 -12.61
C LEU A 382 -1.79 7.97 -11.28
N HIS A 383 -1.62 7.26 -10.18
CA HIS A 383 -1.96 7.76 -8.84
C HIS A 383 -1.05 8.91 -8.41
N GLY A 384 0.23 8.90 -8.79
CA GLY A 384 1.11 10.05 -8.61
C GLY A 384 0.55 11.31 -9.29
N ARG A 385 0.06 11.18 -10.52
CA ARG A 385 -0.61 12.28 -11.25
C ARG A 385 -1.90 12.75 -10.57
N VAL A 386 -2.73 11.80 -10.15
CA VAL A 386 -3.95 12.09 -9.38
C VAL A 386 -3.61 12.83 -8.08
N SER A 387 -2.58 12.40 -7.38
CA SER A 387 -2.13 13.03 -6.12
C SER A 387 -1.56 14.43 -6.35
N GLN A 388 -0.82 14.66 -7.43
CA GLN A 388 -0.36 16.00 -7.81
C GLN A 388 -1.53 16.95 -7.99
N GLN A 389 -2.58 16.52 -8.68
CA GLN A 389 -3.80 17.33 -8.86
C GLN A 389 -4.56 17.53 -7.55
N MET A 390 -4.68 16.49 -6.74
CA MET A 390 -5.41 16.50 -5.47
C MET A 390 -4.80 17.48 -4.46
N PHE A 391 -3.47 17.59 -4.44
CA PHE A 391 -2.74 18.44 -3.49
C PHE A 391 -2.26 19.77 -4.06
N LYS A 392 -2.57 20.09 -5.32
CA LYS A 392 -2.04 21.28 -5.99
C LYS A 392 -2.27 22.59 -5.22
N ASP A 393 -3.41 22.71 -4.55
CA ASP A 393 -3.80 23.95 -3.85
C ASP A 393 -3.05 24.15 -2.51
N ILE A 394 -2.32 23.13 -2.05
CA ILE A 394 -1.39 23.23 -0.92
C ILE A 394 -0.17 24.11 -1.29
N TRP A 395 0.17 24.12 -2.58
CA TRP A 395 1.31 24.85 -3.13
C TRP A 395 0.84 25.83 -4.21
N PRO A 396 0.20 26.94 -3.80
CA PRO A 396 -0.36 27.89 -4.76
C PRO A 396 0.72 28.50 -5.66
N GLY A 397 0.36 28.70 -6.93
CA GLY A 397 1.27 29.25 -7.94
C GLY A 397 2.07 28.22 -8.72
N TYR A 398 1.99 26.94 -8.37
CA TYR A 398 2.54 25.83 -9.14
C TYR A 398 1.44 25.09 -9.88
N LEU A 399 1.75 24.62 -11.10
CA LEU A 399 0.77 24.11 -12.05
C LEU A 399 1.15 22.66 -12.46
N PRO A 400 0.65 21.65 -11.76
CA PRO A 400 1.01 20.24 -12.08
C PRO A 400 0.37 19.70 -13.37
N ASN A 401 -0.37 20.53 -14.10
CA ASN A 401 -1.02 20.16 -15.36
C ASN A 401 -0.06 20.26 -16.54
N TYR A 402 0.60 19.18 -16.88
CA TYR A 402 1.21 19.05 -18.19
C TYR A 402 1.02 17.67 -18.75
N THR A 403 0.70 17.62 -20.02
CA THR A 403 0.80 16.40 -20.79
C THR A 403 2.24 16.28 -21.29
N HIS A 404 2.84 15.16 -20.95
CA HIS A 404 4.03 14.78 -21.72
C HIS A 404 3.55 14.31 -23.09
N PRO A 405 3.95 14.97 -24.19
CA PRO A 405 3.43 14.63 -25.53
C PRO A 405 3.67 13.19 -25.96
N ASN A 406 4.59 12.45 -25.33
CA ASN A 406 5.02 11.13 -25.78
C ASN A 406 4.86 10.02 -24.71
N HIS A 407 3.94 10.15 -23.78
CA HIS A 407 3.73 9.12 -22.76
C HIS A 407 3.34 7.75 -23.34
N ALA A 408 2.61 7.73 -24.44
CA ALA A 408 2.20 6.49 -25.11
C ALA A 408 3.34 5.77 -25.87
N GLU A 409 4.43 6.46 -26.16
CA GLU A 409 5.53 5.97 -26.98
C GLU A 409 6.78 5.56 -26.20
N ARG A 410 6.80 5.76 -24.88
CA ARG A 410 7.95 5.40 -24.05
C ARG A 410 8.00 3.91 -23.80
N SER A 411 9.20 3.34 -23.87
CA SER A 411 9.44 1.99 -23.42
C SER A 411 9.18 1.87 -21.92
N HIS A 412 8.77 0.71 -21.48
CA HIS A 412 8.48 0.44 -20.07
C HIS A 412 9.66 0.79 -19.14
N ASP A 413 10.88 0.56 -19.58
CA ASP A 413 12.09 0.90 -18.81
C ASP A 413 12.27 2.41 -18.60
N GLU A 414 11.75 3.22 -19.52
CA GLU A 414 11.80 4.69 -19.41
C GLU A 414 10.78 5.24 -18.42
N TRP A 415 9.62 4.58 -18.26
CA TRP A 415 8.62 4.94 -17.26
C TRP A 415 9.17 4.87 -15.84
N PHE A 416 9.93 3.82 -15.54
CA PHE A 416 10.52 3.62 -14.23
C PHE A 416 11.72 4.54 -13.93
N LYS A 417 12.28 5.18 -14.94
CA LYS A 417 13.41 6.13 -14.79
C LYS A 417 12.97 7.57 -14.52
N ILE A 418 11.75 7.92 -14.90
CA ILE A 418 11.23 9.29 -14.77
C ILE A 418 10.13 9.33 -13.71
N TYR A 419 10.55 9.57 -12.48
CA TYR A 419 9.65 9.58 -11.32
C TYR A 419 8.80 10.83 -11.22
N ASN A 420 9.37 11.94 -11.65
CA ASN A 420 8.69 13.22 -11.72
C ASN A 420 9.36 14.03 -12.83
N PRO A 421 8.74 14.17 -14.00
CA PRO A 421 9.35 14.88 -15.12
C PRO A 421 9.44 16.39 -14.90
N HIS A 422 8.67 16.92 -13.94
CA HIS A 422 8.60 18.36 -13.66
C HIS A 422 8.58 18.63 -12.15
N PRO A 423 9.69 18.36 -11.45
CA PRO A 423 9.79 18.56 -10.00
C PRO A 423 9.64 20.05 -9.61
N GLU A 424 9.85 20.96 -10.55
CA GLU A 424 9.63 22.39 -10.38
C GLU A 424 8.17 22.76 -10.18
N GLU A 425 7.22 21.92 -10.64
CA GLU A 425 5.77 22.17 -10.52
C GLU A 425 5.12 21.36 -9.39
N SER A 426 5.65 20.22 -9.10
CA SER A 426 5.20 19.40 -7.98
C SER A 426 6.28 18.44 -7.53
N HIS A 427 6.52 18.35 -6.24
CA HIS A 427 7.42 17.33 -5.68
C HIS A 427 6.72 16.01 -5.37
N VAL A 428 5.42 15.88 -5.63
CA VAL A 428 4.72 14.61 -5.48
C VAL A 428 5.15 13.65 -6.57
N GLY A 429 5.91 12.65 -6.18
CA GLY A 429 6.38 11.59 -7.06
C GLY A 429 5.50 10.35 -7.01
N TYR A 430 6.05 9.23 -7.44
CA TYR A 430 5.43 7.93 -7.29
C TYR A 430 6.46 6.81 -7.11
N VAL A 431 6.05 5.76 -6.43
CA VAL A 431 6.67 4.43 -6.46
C VAL A 431 5.56 3.43 -6.64
N THR A 432 5.56 2.71 -7.75
CA THR A 432 4.53 1.72 -8.01
C THR A 432 4.66 0.55 -7.06
N ASN A 433 3.54 0.15 -6.46
CA ASN A 433 3.52 -0.98 -5.57
C ASN A 433 3.98 -2.27 -6.26
N GLY A 434 4.55 -3.15 -5.50
CA GLY A 434 4.89 -4.51 -5.88
C GLY A 434 4.43 -5.47 -4.80
N VAL A 435 4.75 -6.76 -4.96
CA VAL A 435 4.33 -7.81 -4.04
C VAL A 435 5.53 -8.65 -3.59
N HIS A 436 5.47 -9.14 -2.35
CA HIS A 436 6.50 -10.01 -1.81
C HIS A 436 6.46 -11.38 -2.50
N PHE A 437 7.41 -11.62 -3.36
CA PHE A 437 7.45 -12.77 -4.25
C PHE A 437 7.33 -14.12 -3.51
N PRO A 438 8.11 -14.41 -2.46
CA PRO A 438 8.02 -15.70 -1.76
C PRO A 438 6.67 -15.94 -1.08
N THR A 439 5.96 -14.88 -0.69
CA THR A 439 4.63 -15.01 -0.07
C THR A 439 3.57 -15.43 -1.08
N TRP A 440 3.56 -14.85 -2.28
CA TRP A 440 2.44 -14.95 -3.23
C TRP A 440 2.68 -15.93 -4.37
N CYS A 441 3.94 -16.18 -4.74
CA CYS A 441 4.27 -17.18 -5.75
C CYS A 441 4.13 -18.60 -5.19
N ALA A 442 3.35 -19.44 -5.86
CA ALA A 442 3.18 -20.82 -5.47
C ALA A 442 4.52 -21.59 -5.54
N LYS A 443 4.73 -22.53 -4.60
CA LYS A 443 5.96 -23.33 -4.55
C LYS A 443 6.26 -24.08 -5.85
N GLU A 444 5.24 -24.48 -6.57
CA GLU A 444 5.34 -25.14 -7.86
C GLU A 444 6.00 -24.22 -8.90
N TRP A 445 5.59 -22.95 -8.94
CA TRP A 445 6.22 -21.93 -9.78
C TRP A 445 7.63 -21.59 -9.31
N GLN A 446 7.84 -21.45 -8.00
CA GLN A 446 9.19 -21.23 -7.46
C GLN A 446 10.16 -22.34 -7.88
N ALA A 447 9.70 -23.60 -7.90
CA ALA A 447 10.50 -24.71 -8.39
C ALA A 447 10.81 -24.61 -9.89
N VAL A 448 9.85 -24.19 -10.71
CA VAL A 448 10.06 -23.93 -12.15
C VAL A 448 11.08 -22.81 -12.35
N TYR A 449 10.91 -21.69 -11.66
CA TYR A 449 11.82 -20.56 -11.75
C TYR A 449 13.23 -20.92 -11.30
N ALA A 450 13.39 -21.59 -10.17
CA ALA A 450 14.71 -22.03 -9.69
C ALA A 450 15.42 -22.97 -10.69
N LYS A 451 14.65 -23.83 -11.36
CA LYS A 451 15.20 -24.79 -12.34
C LYS A 451 15.65 -24.10 -13.63
N TYR A 452 14.85 -23.16 -14.16
CA TYR A 452 15.06 -22.61 -15.50
C TYR A 452 15.68 -21.21 -15.50
N LEU A 453 15.40 -20.38 -14.51
CA LEU A 453 15.98 -19.05 -14.38
C LEU A 453 17.33 -19.08 -13.62
N GLY A 454 17.55 -20.12 -12.81
CA GLY A 454 18.70 -20.25 -11.92
C GLY A 454 18.31 -19.98 -10.46
N LYS A 455 19.03 -20.61 -9.53
CA LYS A 455 18.69 -20.53 -8.09
C LYS A 455 18.78 -19.12 -7.51
N ASP A 456 19.58 -18.26 -8.13
CA ASP A 456 19.84 -16.90 -7.65
C ASP A 456 18.80 -15.89 -8.11
N TYR A 457 17.79 -16.28 -8.91
CA TYR A 457 16.72 -15.39 -9.38
C TYR A 457 16.02 -14.65 -8.25
N ILE A 458 15.92 -15.29 -7.09
CA ILE A 458 15.23 -14.75 -5.91
C ILE A 458 15.96 -13.54 -5.30
N TYR A 459 17.26 -13.41 -5.52
CA TYR A 459 18.07 -12.29 -5.01
C TYR A 459 18.15 -11.10 -5.96
N ASP A 460 17.77 -11.30 -7.23
CA ASP A 460 17.82 -10.28 -8.27
C ASP A 460 16.50 -10.25 -9.06
N GLN A 461 15.39 -10.18 -8.34
CA GLN A 461 14.03 -10.31 -8.88
C GLN A 461 13.64 -9.22 -9.87
N SER A 462 14.25 -8.05 -9.82
CA SER A 462 13.98 -6.93 -10.72
C SER A 462 14.78 -6.96 -12.03
N ASN A 463 15.65 -7.94 -12.21
CA ASN A 463 16.46 -8.08 -13.40
C ASN A 463 15.69 -8.79 -14.53
N SER A 464 15.16 -8.01 -15.50
CA SER A 464 14.37 -8.51 -16.61
C SER A 464 15.05 -9.60 -17.43
N LYS A 465 16.39 -9.55 -17.60
CA LYS A 465 17.17 -10.56 -18.33
C LYS A 465 17.10 -11.95 -17.71
N ILE A 466 16.94 -12.04 -16.39
CA ILE A 466 16.74 -13.31 -15.71
C ILE A 466 15.39 -13.90 -16.11
N TRP A 467 14.35 -13.07 -16.12
CA TRP A 467 12.97 -13.49 -16.39
C TRP A 467 12.74 -13.84 -17.88
N GLU A 468 13.48 -13.27 -18.81
CA GLU A 468 13.45 -13.67 -20.23
C GLU A 468 13.75 -15.16 -20.44
N LYS A 469 14.47 -15.79 -19.52
CA LYS A 469 14.73 -17.24 -19.56
C LYS A 469 13.47 -18.10 -19.47
N ILE A 470 12.31 -17.52 -19.09
CA ILE A 470 11.02 -18.23 -19.08
C ILE A 470 10.65 -18.75 -20.48
N TYR A 471 11.11 -18.08 -21.54
CA TYR A 471 10.89 -18.54 -22.92
C TYR A 471 11.53 -19.88 -23.20
N ASN A 472 12.56 -20.28 -22.43
CA ASN A 472 13.23 -21.57 -22.57
C ASN A 472 12.52 -22.71 -21.81
N VAL A 473 11.50 -22.39 -21.01
CA VAL A 473 10.71 -23.40 -20.30
C VAL A 473 9.81 -24.12 -21.31
N PRO A 474 9.78 -25.45 -21.36
CA PRO A 474 8.88 -26.18 -22.23
C PRO A 474 7.42 -25.81 -21.97
N ASP A 475 6.64 -25.63 -23.03
CA ASP A 475 5.23 -25.22 -22.95
C ASP A 475 4.40 -26.15 -22.08
N GLU A 476 4.69 -27.45 -22.15
CA GLU A 476 4.03 -28.46 -21.32
C GLU A 476 4.27 -28.24 -19.81
N VAL A 477 5.46 -27.77 -19.42
CA VAL A 477 5.77 -27.48 -18.01
C VAL A 477 4.92 -26.32 -17.53
N ILE A 478 4.81 -25.25 -18.33
CA ILE A 478 3.98 -24.09 -18.03
C ILE A 478 2.52 -24.52 -17.87
N TRP A 479 2.00 -25.24 -18.88
CA TRP A 479 0.62 -25.67 -18.90
C TRP A 479 0.27 -26.60 -17.72
N ASN A 480 1.11 -27.63 -17.49
CA ASN A 480 0.87 -28.59 -16.43
C ASN A 480 0.97 -27.97 -15.03
N THR A 481 1.84 -26.99 -14.84
CA THR A 481 1.92 -26.20 -13.58
C THR A 481 0.62 -25.45 -13.35
N ARG A 482 0.07 -24.82 -14.38
CA ARG A 482 -1.22 -24.13 -14.32
C ARG A 482 -2.37 -25.09 -13.98
N VAL A 483 -2.42 -26.24 -14.66
CA VAL A 483 -3.45 -27.27 -14.41
C VAL A 483 -3.35 -27.80 -12.99
N LEU A 484 -2.14 -28.08 -12.49
CA LEU A 484 -1.93 -28.54 -11.12
C LEU A 484 -2.47 -27.56 -10.08
N LEU A 485 -2.15 -26.27 -10.25
CA LEU A 485 -2.59 -25.22 -9.34
C LEU A 485 -4.11 -24.96 -9.41
N LYS A 486 -4.69 -25.07 -10.60
CA LYS A 486 -6.14 -25.01 -10.77
C LYS A 486 -6.83 -26.16 -10.04
N ASN A 487 -6.35 -27.38 -10.18
CA ASN A 487 -6.92 -28.53 -9.47
C ASN A 487 -6.81 -28.37 -7.95
N LYS A 488 -5.69 -27.88 -7.44
CA LYS A 488 -5.55 -27.57 -6.00
C LYS A 488 -6.54 -26.51 -5.51
N LEU A 489 -6.82 -25.49 -6.34
CA LEU A 489 -7.85 -24.50 -6.02
C LEU A 489 -9.23 -25.14 -6.00
N ILE A 490 -9.58 -25.95 -6.98
CA ILE A 490 -10.87 -26.60 -7.07
C ILE A 490 -11.09 -27.55 -5.89
N ASP A 491 -10.10 -28.34 -5.51
CA ASP A 491 -10.16 -29.22 -4.35
C ASP A 491 -10.35 -28.42 -3.05
N TYR A 492 -9.68 -27.30 -2.92
CA TYR A 492 -9.86 -26.39 -1.79
C TYR A 492 -11.28 -25.80 -1.74
N ILE A 493 -11.82 -25.37 -2.89
CA ILE A 493 -13.20 -24.86 -2.99
C ILE A 493 -14.21 -25.95 -2.61
N ARG A 494 -14.05 -27.15 -3.14
CA ARG A 494 -14.92 -28.27 -2.83
C ARG A 494 -14.94 -28.63 -1.33
N ALA A 495 -13.77 -28.67 -0.71
CA ALA A 495 -13.66 -28.90 0.73
C ALA A 495 -14.36 -27.80 1.53
N ARG A 496 -14.13 -26.54 1.16
CA ARG A 496 -14.70 -25.36 1.83
C ARG A 496 -16.23 -25.31 1.72
N PHE A 497 -16.80 -25.61 0.56
CA PHE A 497 -18.26 -25.65 0.40
C PHE A 497 -18.90 -26.75 1.25
N ARG A 498 -18.27 -27.92 1.39
CA ARG A 498 -18.73 -28.99 2.30
C ARG A 498 -18.75 -28.53 3.75
N GLU A 499 -17.67 -27.91 4.23
CA GLU A 499 -17.56 -27.40 5.60
C GLU A 499 -18.55 -26.29 5.91
N ASN A 500 -18.69 -25.33 5.02
CA ASN A 500 -19.63 -24.20 5.20
C ASN A 500 -21.07 -24.70 5.18
N TRP A 501 -21.38 -25.66 4.32
CA TRP A 501 -22.72 -26.23 4.27
C TRP A 501 -23.10 -26.93 5.58
N LEU A 502 -22.20 -27.72 6.17
CA LEU A 502 -22.40 -28.35 7.47
C LEU A 502 -22.67 -27.31 8.59
N ARG A 503 -22.10 -26.13 8.48
CA ARG A 503 -22.30 -25.03 9.44
C ARG A 503 -23.65 -24.31 9.22
N ASN A 504 -24.03 -24.10 7.98
CA ASN A 504 -25.18 -23.24 7.62
C ASN A 504 -26.50 -23.99 7.45
N GLN A 505 -26.54 -25.32 7.62
CA GLN A 505 -27.72 -26.18 7.53
C GLN A 505 -28.55 -25.99 6.22
N GLY A 506 -27.88 -25.72 5.09
CA GLY A 506 -28.51 -25.61 3.79
C GLY A 506 -29.01 -26.94 3.23
N ASP A 507 -29.67 -26.91 2.06
CA ASP A 507 -30.13 -28.12 1.39
C ASP A 507 -28.95 -28.97 0.88
N PRO A 508 -28.76 -30.22 1.34
CA PRO A 508 -27.69 -31.11 0.90
C PRO A 508 -27.62 -31.32 -0.59
N SER A 509 -28.78 -31.38 -1.24
CA SER A 509 -28.88 -31.63 -2.68
C SER A 509 -28.29 -30.48 -3.53
N LEU A 510 -28.41 -29.25 -3.05
CA LEU A 510 -27.83 -28.08 -3.70
C LEU A 510 -26.31 -28.12 -3.64
N VAL A 511 -25.72 -28.53 -2.51
CA VAL A 511 -24.26 -28.65 -2.34
C VAL A 511 -23.72 -29.76 -3.25
N VAL A 512 -24.33 -30.91 -3.30
CA VAL A 512 -23.94 -31.98 -4.21
C VAL A 512 -23.98 -31.53 -5.65
N SER A 513 -25.12 -30.91 -6.06
CA SER A 513 -25.27 -30.37 -7.41
C SER A 513 -24.22 -29.31 -7.76
N LEU A 514 -23.91 -28.45 -6.84
CA LEU A 514 -22.89 -27.39 -7.03
C LEU A 514 -21.49 -28.00 -7.18
N LEU A 515 -21.13 -28.95 -6.31
CA LEU A 515 -19.81 -29.62 -6.34
C LEU A 515 -19.59 -30.40 -7.64
N ASP A 516 -20.65 -31.04 -8.16
CA ASP A 516 -20.60 -31.80 -9.42
C ASP A 516 -20.44 -30.88 -10.64
N LYS A 517 -20.91 -29.62 -10.57
CA LYS A 517 -20.83 -28.68 -11.67
C LYS A 517 -19.49 -27.95 -11.75
N ILE A 518 -18.67 -27.98 -10.70
CA ILE A 518 -17.32 -27.39 -10.74
C ILE A 518 -16.45 -28.21 -11.68
N ASN A 519 -16.10 -27.60 -12.82
CA ASN A 519 -15.39 -28.27 -13.90
C ASN A 519 -13.90 -27.87 -13.92
N PRO A 520 -12.96 -28.82 -13.65
CA PRO A 520 -11.53 -28.51 -13.66
C PRO A 520 -11.00 -28.17 -15.07
N ASN A 521 -11.72 -28.50 -16.11
CA ASN A 521 -11.35 -28.21 -17.49
C ASN A 521 -11.92 -26.87 -18.00
N ALA A 522 -12.78 -26.20 -17.25
CA ALA A 522 -13.32 -24.90 -17.62
C ALA A 522 -12.26 -23.81 -17.52
N LEU A 523 -12.40 -22.79 -18.39
CA LEU A 523 -11.68 -21.52 -18.20
C LEU A 523 -12.19 -20.88 -16.91
N LEU A 524 -11.28 -20.63 -15.98
CA LEU A 524 -11.61 -20.16 -14.64
C LEU A 524 -11.18 -18.71 -14.47
N ILE A 525 -12.13 -17.82 -14.21
CA ILE A 525 -11.91 -16.38 -14.06
C ILE A 525 -12.18 -15.97 -12.62
N GLY A 526 -11.23 -15.32 -11.99
CA GLY A 526 -11.32 -14.84 -10.61
C GLY A 526 -11.50 -13.35 -10.51
N PHE A 527 -12.37 -12.93 -9.60
CA PHE A 527 -12.56 -11.56 -9.15
C PHE A 527 -12.61 -11.55 -7.62
N ALA A 528 -11.54 -11.10 -6.97
CA ALA A 528 -11.49 -11.10 -5.51
C ALA A 528 -10.87 -9.81 -4.98
N ARG A 529 -11.69 -9.02 -4.25
CA ARG A 529 -11.28 -7.74 -3.70
C ARG A 529 -12.33 -7.22 -2.71
N ARG A 530 -11.99 -6.15 -1.98
CA ARG A 530 -12.99 -5.45 -1.16
C ARG A 530 -14.17 -5.02 -2.03
N PHE A 531 -15.37 -5.29 -1.56
CA PHE A 531 -16.59 -4.84 -2.22
C PHE A 531 -16.87 -3.38 -1.87
N ALA A 532 -16.65 -2.52 -2.85
CA ALA A 532 -17.00 -1.11 -2.86
C ALA A 532 -17.53 -0.77 -4.26
N THR A 533 -18.37 0.22 -4.40
CA THR A 533 -19.07 0.53 -5.67
C THR A 533 -18.13 0.79 -6.82
N TYR A 534 -17.03 1.53 -6.60
CA TYR A 534 -16.06 1.86 -7.65
C TYR A 534 -15.28 0.65 -8.20
N LYS A 535 -15.24 -0.46 -7.46
CA LYS A 535 -14.63 -1.72 -7.91
C LYS A 535 -15.46 -2.43 -8.95
N ARG A 536 -16.72 -2.04 -9.09
CA ARG A 536 -17.70 -2.49 -10.11
C ARG A 536 -17.82 -4.01 -10.23
N ALA A 537 -17.94 -4.71 -9.10
CA ALA A 537 -18.18 -6.16 -9.10
C ALA A 537 -19.43 -6.56 -9.89
N HIS A 538 -20.39 -5.65 -10.08
CA HIS A 538 -21.64 -5.85 -10.83
C HIS A 538 -21.46 -5.81 -12.35
N LEU A 539 -20.34 -5.36 -12.87
CA LEU A 539 -20.16 -5.05 -14.29
C LEU A 539 -20.42 -6.28 -15.18
N LEU A 540 -19.91 -7.44 -14.77
CA LEU A 540 -20.12 -8.71 -15.48
C LEU A 540 -21.62 -9.13 -15.57
N PHE A 541 -22.48 -8.59 -14.70
CA PHE A 541 -23.91 -8.92 -14.63
C PHE A 541 -24.81 -7.90 -15.32
N SER A 542 -24.24 -7.06 -16.16
CA SER A 542 -24.98 -6.01 -16.89
C SER A 542 -25.88 -6.61 -17.98
N ASP A 543 -25.49 -7.77 -18.56
CA ASP A 543 -26.25 -8.52 -19.55
C ASP A 543 -26.25 -10.01 -19.16
N LEU A 544 -27.27 -10.43 -18.41
CA LEU A 544 -27.37 -11.81 -17.91
C LEU A 544 -27.65 -12.82 -19.01
N ASP A 545 -28.35 -12.43 -20.07
CA ASP A 545 -28.63 -13.33 -21.20
C ASP A 545 -27.36 -13.67 -21.97
N ARG A 546 -26.50 -12.64 -22.21
CA ARG A 546 -25.22 -12.82 -22.86
C ARG A 546 -24.28 -13.63 -21.97
N LEU A 547 -24.21 -13.32 -20.69
CA LEU A 547 -23.41 -14.06 -19.71
C LEU A 547 -23.86 -15.53 -19.62
N SER A 548 -25.17 -15.78 -19.60
CA SER A 548 -25.71 -17.15 -19.59
C SER A 548 -25.25 -17.95 -20.81
N LYS A 549 -25.25 -17.36 -21.99
CA LYS A 549 -24.72 -18.01 -23.21
C LYS A 549 -23.25 -18.37 -23.10
N ILE A 550 -22.45 -17.48 -22.50
CA ILE A 550 -21.01 -17.70 -22.32
C ILE A 550 -20.77 -18.88 -21.35
N VAL A 551 -21.39 -18.87 -20.17
CA VAL A 551 -21.11 -19.88 -19.13
C VAL A 551 -21.79 -21.23 -19.40
N ASN A 552 -22.80 -21.29 -20.25
CA ASN A 552 -23.51 -22.53 -20.59
C ASN A 552 -23.05 -23.13 -21.92
N ASN A 553 -22.03 -22.62 -22.54
CA ASN A 553 -21.48 -23.23 -23.77
C ASN A 553 -20.83 -24.58 -23.41
N PRO A 554 -21.32 -25.71 -23.92
CA PRO A 554 -20.79 -27.03 -23.56
C PRO A 554 -19.40 -27.30 -24.12
N ASP A 555 -19.06 -26.66 -25.25
CA ASP A 555 -17.76 -26.86 -25.93
C ASP A 555 -16.67 -25.99 -25.32
N TYR A 556 -17.03 -24.86 -24.76
CA TYR A 556 -16.12 -23.85 -24.19
C TYR A 556 -16.58 -23.41 -22.79
N PRO A 557 -16.59 -24.30 -21.79
CA PRO A 557 -17.10 -23.99 -20.46
C PRO A 557 -16.28 -22.91 -19.77
N VAL A 558 -16.96 -21.94 -19.17
CA VAL A 558 -16.37 -20.83 -18.41
C VAL A 558 -17.00 -20.78 -17.02
N GLN A 559 -16.19 -20.58 -16.01
CA GLN A 559 -16.64 -20.41 -14.63
C GLN A 559 -16.01 -19.17 -14.01
N PHE A 560 -16.79 -18.48 -13.16
CA PHE A 560 -16.36 -17.27 -12.46
C PHE A 560 -16.35 -17.49 -10.95
N LEU A 561 -15.29 -17.06 -10.30
CA LEU A 561 -15.13 -17.06 -8.85
C LEU A 561 -15.11 -15.62 -8.35
N PHE A 562 -16.04 -15.30 -7.44
CA PHE A 562 -16.07 -14.03 -6.72
C PHE A 562 -15.74 -14.25 -5.26
N ALA A 563 -14.95 -13.38 -4.69
CA ALA A 563 -14.66 -13.35 -3.25
C ALA A 563 -14.43 -11.92 -2.80
N GLY A 564 -14.69 -11.63 -1.54
CA GLY A 564 -14.41 -10.33 -0.94
C GLY A 564 -15.37 -9.97 0.17
N LYS A 565 -14.96 -8.99 0.95
CA LYS A 565 -15.72 -8.43 2.07
C LYS A 565 -16.11 -7.00 1.77
N ALA A 566 -17.32 -6.61 2.19
CA ALA A 566 -17.72 -5.22 2.26
C ALA A 566 -17.50 -4.70 3.68
N HIS A 567 -17.13 -3.43 3.83
CA HIS A 567 -17.05 -2.83 5.16
C HIS A 567 -18.42 -2.93 5.86
N PRO A 568 -18.48 -3.22 7.16
CA PRO A 568 -19.76 -3.37 7.87
C PRO A 568 -20.69 -2.13 7.80
N ALA A 569 -20.12 -0.95 7.59
CA ALA A 569 -20.87 0.29 7.38
C ALA A 569 -21.22 0.57 5.90
N ASP A 570 -20.70 -0.22 4.95
CA ASP A 570 -20.95 -0.04 3.51
C ASP A 570 -22.11 -0.92 3.03
N GLY A 571 -23.33 -0.41 3.17
CA GLY A 571 -24.54 -1.10 2.72
C GLY A 571 -24.58 -1.35 1.21
N ALA A 572 -24.00 -0.46 0.40
CA ALA A 572 -23.94 -0.62 -1.05
C ALA A 572 -23.01 -1.78 -1.44
N GLY A 573 -21.84 -1.88 -0.82
CA GLY A 573 -20.92 -3.00 -1.02
C GLY A 573 -21.53 -4.34 -0.58
N GLN A 574 -22.24 -4.37 0.55
CA GLN A 574 -22.98 -5.55 1.00
C GLN A 574 -24.10 -5.95 0.04
N GLY A 575 -24.80 -4.96 -0.53
CA GLY A 575 -25.80 -5.19 -1.56
C GLY A 575 -25.25 -5.82 -2.83
N LEU A 576 -24.03 -5.49 -3.23
CA LEU A 576 -23.35 -6.13 -4.36
C LEU A 576 -23.04 -7.61 -4.08
N ILE A 577 -22.59 -7.94 -2.87
CA ILE A 577 -22.37 -9.35 -2.45
C ILE A 577 -23.68 -10.14 -2.56
N LYS A 578 -24.77 -9.61 -1.99
CA LYS A 578 -26.09 -10.24 -2.07
C LYS A 578 -26.54 -10.43 -3.51
N LYS A 579 -26.38 -9.42 -4.35
CA LYS A 579 -26.74 -9.50 -5.77
C LYS A 579 -26.00 -10.64 -6.49
N ILE A 580 -24.70 -10.77 -6.27
CA ILE A 580 -23.91 -11.85 -6.87
C ILE A 580 -24.34 -13.21 -6.33
N TYR A 581 -24.57 -13.31 -5.02
CA TYR A 581 -25.08 -14.52 -4.41
C TYR A 581 -26.43 -14.94 -5.03
N ASP A 582 -27.40 -14.04 -5.13
CA ASP A 582 -28.71 -14.31 -5.72
C ASP A 582 -28.59 -14.78 -7.18
N ILE A 583 -27.73 -14.16 -7.97
CA ILE A 583 -27.47 -14.59 -9.35
C ILE A 583 -26.85 -16.00 -9.38
N SER A 584 -25.90 -16.29 -8.48
CA SER A 584 -25.25 -17.60 -8.41
C SER A 584 -26.20 -18.76 -8.08
N GLN A 585 -27.35 -18.46 -7.47
CA GLN A 585 -28.36 -19.44 -7.13
C GLN A 585 -29.38 -19.73 -8.27
N ARG A 586 -29.34 -18.93 -9.35
CA ARG A 586 -30.21 -19.16 -10.51
C ARG A 586 -29.80 -20.42 -11.26
N PRO A 587 -30.75 -21.20 -11.80
CA PRO A 587 -30.47 -22.46 -12.49
C PRO A 587 -29.40 -22.36 -13.59
N GLU A 588 -29.45 -21.27 -14.39
CA GLU A 588 -28.52 -21.03 -15.49
C GLU A 588 -27.10 -20.71 -15.04
N PHE A 589 -26.90 -20.22 -13.79
CA PHE A 589 -25.63 -19.84 -13.26
C PHE A 589 -25.07 -20.74 -12.16
N MET A 590 -25.90 -21.65 -11.65
CA MET A 590 -25.53 -22.54 -10.55
C MET A 590 -24.31 -23.40 -10.89
N GLY A 591 -23.28 -23.31 -10.05
CA GLY A 591 -21.99 -23.99 -10.25
C GLY A 591 -21.09 -23.36 -11.29
N LYS A 592 -21.52 -22.27 -11.95
CA LYS A 592 -20.74 -21.53 -12.96
C LYS A 592 -20.32 -20.14 -12.47
N ILE A 593 -21.12 -19.54 -11.59
CA ILE A 593 -20.79 -18.34 -10.85
C ILE A 593 -20.81 -18.72 -9.37
N LEU A 594 -19.67 -18.58 -8.71
CA LEU A 594 -19.48 -18.97 -7.32
C LEU A 594 -19.04 -17.75 -6.51
N PHE A 595 -19.68 -17.56 -5.36
CA PHE A 595 -19.21 -16.62 -4.36
C PHE A 595 -18.54 -17.39 -3.22
N LEU A 596 -17.28 -17.04 -2.93
CA LEU A 596 -16.46 -17.63 -1.87
C LEU A 596 -16.41 -16.64 -0.70
N ASP A 597 -17.03 -17.00 0.40
CA ASP A 597 -17.09 -16.18 1.61
C ASP A 597 -15.74 -16.12 2.34
N ASN A 598 -15.61 -15.17 3.23
CA ASN A 598 -14.45 -14.96 4.09
C ASN A 598 -13.11 -14.90 3.34
N TYR A 599 -13.00 -13.97 2.41
CA TYR A 599 -11.76 -13.71 1.68
C TYR A 599 -10.66 -13.28 2.65
N ASP A 600 -9.61 -14.07 2.73
CA ASP A 600 -8.42 -13.87 3.56
C ASP A 600 -7.14 -14.19 2.77
N MET A 601 -5.98 -14.11 3.42
CA MET A 601 -4.70 -14.39 2.75
C MET A 601 -4.58 -15.85 2.27
N GLN A 602 -5.20 -16.82 2.94
CA GLN A 602 -5.16 -18.21 2.49
C GLN A 602 -5.93 -18.39 1.20
N LEU A 603 -7.18 -17.89 1.16
CA LEU A 603 -8.02 -17.95 -0.04
C LEU A 603 -7.38 -17.13 -1.18
N ALA A 604 -6.83 -15.95 -0.86
CA ALA A 604 -6.13 -15.11 -1.83
C ALA A 604 -4.99 -15.85 -2.51
N ARG A 605 -4.11 -16.51 -1.76
CA ARG A 605 -3.00 -17.31 -2.32
C ARG A 605 -3.49 -18.40 -3.27
N ARG A 606 -4.60 -19.06 -2.96
CA ARG A 606 -5.21 -20.08 -3.81
C ARG A 606 -5.79 -19.50 -5.08
N LEU A 607 -6.51 -18.40 -4.98
CA LEU A 607 -7.13 -17.74 -6.12
C LEU A 607 -6.09 -17.17 -7.09
N VAL A 608 -5.11 -16.39 -6.60
CA VAL A 608 -4.09 -15.77 -7.47
C VAL A 608 -3.17 -16.79 -8.13
N SER A 609 -3.10 -18.02 -7.64
CA SER A 609 -2.31 -19.10 -8.23
C SER A 609 -3.14 -20.10 -9.04
N GLY A 610 -4.44 -20.21 -8.79
CA GLY A 610 -5.27 -21.30 -9.33
C GLY A 610 -6.21 -20.91 -10.48
N VAL A 611 -6.66 -19.65 -10.59
CA VAL A 611 -7.49 -19.20 -11.71
C VAL A 611 -6.66 -19.03 -12.98
N ASP A 612 -7.30 -18.99 -14.15
CA ASP A 612 -6.63 -18.76 -15.42
C ASP A 612 -6.54 -17.28 -15.77
N ILE A 613 -7.58 -16.53 -15.43
CA ILE A 613 -7.69 -15.08 -15.63
C ILE A 613 -7.96 -14.40 -14.29
N TRP A 614 -7.27 -13.31 -14.07
CA TRP A 614 -7.54 -12.39 -12.95
C TRP A 614 -8.19 -11.12 -13.49
N MET A 615 -9.43 -10.87 -13.07
CA MET A 615 -10.23 -9.76 -13.58
C MET A 615 -10.30 -8.60 -12.57
N ASN A 616 -10.07 -7.38 -13.05
CA ASN A 616 -10.22 -6.13 -12.32
C ASN A 616 -10.95 -5.09 -13.14
N THR A 617 -12.05 -4.55 -12.57
CA THR A 617 -12.95 -3.64 -13.29
C THR A 617 -13.20 -2.33 -12.53
N PRO A 618 -12.19 -1.66 -11.98
CA PRO A 618 -12.42 -0.43 -11.23
C PRO A 618 -12.93 0.70 -12.13
N THR A 619 -13.61 1.68 -11.52
CA THR A 619 -13.87 2.97 -12.17
C THR A 619 -12.59 3.77 -12.20
N ARG A 620 -12.07 4.06 -13.37
CA ARG A 620 -10.85 4.86 -13.53
C ARG A 620 -11.12 6.33 -13.21
N PRO A 621 -10.25 7.06 -12.50
CA PRO A 621 -8.92 6.66 -11.98
C PRO A 621 -8.92 6.32 -10.48
N LEU A 622 -9.93 5.63 -9.98
CA LEU A 622 -10.16 5.42 -8.55
C LEU A 622 -9.37 4.25 -7.94
N GLU A 623 -8.69 3.45 -8.75
CA GLU A 623 -7.74 2.44 -8.25
C GLU A 623 -6.35 3.07 -8.12
N ALA A 624 -5.89 3.27 -6.88
CA ALA A 624 -4.59 3.90 -6.64
C ALA A 624 -3.43 3.05 -7.19
N SER A 625 -3.43 1.76 -6.93
CA SER A 625 -2.46 0.82 -7.49
C SER A 625 -3.14 -0.51 -7.84
N GLY A 626 -3.69 -1.22 -6.85
CA GLY A 626 -3.99 -2.63 -6.95
C GLY A 626 -2.69 -3.45 -6.93
N THR A 627 -2.72 -4.61 -6.30
CA THR A 627 -1.58 -5.54 -6.24
C THR A 627 -1.97 -6.99 -6.50
N SER A 628 -3.27 -7.28 -6.51
CA SER A 628 -3.76 -8.65 -6.70
C SER A 628 -3.40 -9.23 -8.08
N GLY A 629 -3.48 -8.39 -9.12
CA GLY A 629 -3.08 -8.78 -10.46
C GLY A 629 -1.58 -9.05 -10.59
N GLU A 630 -0.74 -8.35 -9.83
CA GLU A 630 0.70 -8.59 -9.76
C GLU A 630 1.01 -9.96 -9.14
N LYS A 631 0.29 -10.34 -8.08
CA LYS A 631 0.37 -11.68 -7.47
C LYS A 631 -0.05 -12.78 -8.45
N ALA A 632 -1.12 -12.53 -9.19
CA ALA A 632 -1.65 -13.45 -10.18
C ALA A 632 -0.63 -13.73 -11.30
N LEU A 633 -0.05 -12.69 -11.86
CA LEU A 633 0.88 -12.83 -12.98
C LEU A 633 2.14 -13.63 -12.62
N MET A 634 2.63 -13.54 -11.38
CA MET A 634 3.78 -14.32 -10.89
C MET A 634 3.51 -15.83 -10.85
N ASN A 635 2.24 -16.20 -10.84
CA ASN A 635 1.75 -17.58 -10.89
C ASN A 635 1.26 -18.00 -12.29
N GLY A 636 1.59 -17.26 -13.33
CA GLY A 636 1.15 -17.54 -14.69
C GLY A 636 -0.35 -17.34 -14.92
N VAL A 637 -1.02 -16.58 -14.07
CA VAL A 637 -2.41 -16.14 -14.27
C VAL A 637 -2.40 -14.85 -15.07
N ILE A 638 -3.25 -14.75 -16.07
CA ILE A 638 -3.26 -13.63 -17.00
C ILE A 638 -4.24 -12.55 -16.50
N ASN A 639 -3.84 -11.29 -16.58
CA ASN A 639 -4.67 -10.16 -16.19
C ASN A 639 -5.64 -9.74 -17.30
N LEU A 640 -6.89 -9.47 -16.90
CA LEU A 640 -7.90 -8.75 -17.66
C LEU A 640 -8.37 -7.58 -16.80
N SER A 641 -8.01 -6.36 -17.17
CA SER A 641 -8.28 -5.20 -16.31
C SER A 641 -8.53 -3.92 -17.11
N VAL A 642 -9.28 -3.02 -16.47
CA VAL A 642 -9.29 -1.60 -16.85
C VAL A 642 -7.88 -1.03 -16.72
N LEU A 643 -7.51 -0.10 -17.58
CA LEU A 643 -6.23 0.63 -17.50
C LEU A 643 -6.26 1.64 -16.36
N ASP A 644 -6.11 1.14 -15.15
CA ASP A 644 -6.08 1.90 -13.91
C ASP A 644 -5.02 1.33 -12.96
N GLY A 645 -4.58 2.13 -11.99
CA GLY A 645 -3.55 1.74 -11.05
C GLY A 645 -2.28 1.20 -11.75
N TRP A 646 -1.75 0.09 -11.26
CA TRP A 646 -0.54 -0.52 -11.80
C TRP A 646 -0.68 -1.01 -13.25
N TRP A 647 -1.90 -1.44 -13.65
CA TRP A 647 -2.13 -1.95 -15.02
C TRP A 647 -2.05 -0.88 -16.09
N TYR A 648 -2.25 0.39 -15.72
CA TYR A 648 -2.04 1.52 -16.63
C TYR A 648 -0.62 1.54 -17.21
N GLU A 649 0.37 1.24 -16.38
CA GLU A 649 1.79 1.19 -16.74
C GLU A 649 2.28 -0.24 -17.04
N GLY A 650 1.63 -1.27 -16.46
CA GLY A 650 2.03 -2.68 -16.57
C GLY A 650 1.55 -3.39 -17.83
N TYR A 651 0.46 -2.94 -18.42
CA TYR A 651 -0.11 -3.60 -19.62
C TYR A 651 0.86 -3.67 -20.79
N ARG A 652 0.93 -4.84 -21.39
CA ARG A 652 1.66 -5.10 -22.65
C ARG A 652 0.77 -5.92 -23.57
N GLU A 653 0.73 -5.54 -24.85
CA GLU A 653 0.04 -6.32 -25.87
C GLU A 653 0.62 -7.74 -25.93
N GLY A 654 -0.25 -8.75 -26.01
CA GLY A 654 0.16 -10.15 -26.02
C GLY A 654 0.60 -10.71 -24.65
N ALA A 655 0.49 -9.95 -23.57
CA ALA A 655 0.83 -10.35 -22.19
C ALA A 655 -0.36 -10.26 -21.21
N GLY A 656 -1.53 -9.97 -21.72
CA GLY A 656 -2.77 -9.82 -20.96
C GLY A 656 -3.78 -9.00 -21.75
N TRP A 657 -4.90 -8.70 -21.13
CA TRP A 657 -5.97 -7.92 -21.74
C TRP A 657 -6.27 -6.65 -20.97
N ALA A 658 -6.56 -5.59 -21.70
CA ALA A 658 -6.94 -4.31 -21.13
C ALA A 658 -8.15 -3.72 -21.84
N LEU A 659 -9.01 -3.04 -21.10
CA LEU A 659 -9.98 -2.14 -21.68
C LEU A 659 -9.20 -0.87 -22.06
N THR A 660 -8.94 -0.70 -23.34
CA THR A 660 -8.00 0.30 -23.86
C THR A 660 -8.53 1.72 -23.91
N ASP A 661 -9.84 1.92 -23.67
CA ASP A 661 -10.40 3.26 -23.53
C ASP A 661 -9.88 3.94 -22.26
N ARG A 662 -9.14 5.02 -22.44
CA ARG A 662 -8.51 5.80 -21.36
C ARG A 662 -9.32 7.02 -20.96
N ARG A 663 -10.46 7.25 -21.58
CA ARG A 663 -11.34 8.39 -21.27
C ARG A 663 -12.07 8.16 -19.95
N THR A 664 -12.33 9.24 -19.24
CA THR A 664 -13.32 9.29 -18.16
C THR A 664 -14.64 9.79 -18.75
N TYR A 665 -15.73 9.23 -18.27
CA TYR A 665 -17.07 9.58 -18.72
C TYR A 665 -17.81 10.32 -17.62
N GLU A 666 -18.49 11.39 -17.95
CA GLU A 666 -19.36 12.11 -17.01
C GLU A 666 -20.56 11.23 -16.56
N ASN A 667 -21.02 10.37 -17.46
CA ASN A 667 -22.11 9.43 -17.18
C ASN A 667 -21.57 8.03 -16.86
N GLN A 668 -21.55 7.68 -15.59
CA GLN A 668 -21.07 6.38 -15.11
C GLN A 668 -21.83 5.19 -15.68
N GLU A 669 -23.14 5.30 -15.86
CA GLU A 669 -23.94 4.20 -16.43
C GLU A 669 -23.56 3.92 -17.88
N HIS A 670 -23.24 4.96 -18.65
CA HIS A 670 -22.77 4.83 -20.03
C HIS A 670 -21.41 4.14 -20.08
N GLN A 671 -20.48 4.53 -19.21
CA GLN A 671 -19.18 3.91 -19.08
C GLN A 671 -19.32 2.43 -18.70
N ASP A 672 -20.17 2.12 -17.73
CA ASP A 672 -20.39 0.74 -17.28
C ASP A 672 -20.94 -0.16 -18.40
N LYS A 673 -21.88 0.33 -19.19
CA LYS A 673 -22.42 -0.41 -20.35
C LYS A 673 -21.35 -0.66 -21.43
N LEU A 674 -20.52 0.34 -21.70
CA LEU A 674 -19.44 0.23 -22.67
C LEU A 674 -18.38 -0.77 -22.20
N ASP A 675 -17.94 -0.63 -20.97
CA ASP A 675 -16.93 -1.51 -20.38
C ASP A 675 -17.41 -2.95 -20.28
N ALA A 676 -18.66 -3.17 -19.85
CA ALA A 676 -19.27 -4.51 -19.82
C ALA A 676 -19.33 -5.14 -21.21
N SER A 677 -19.79 -4.39 -22.22
CA SER A 677 -19.85 -4.88 -23.61
C SER A 677 -18.46 -5.22 -24.16
N THR A 678 -17.44 -4.43 -23.79
CA THR A 678 -16.05 -4.68 -24.16
C THR A 678 -15.53 -5.96 -23.52
N ILE A 679 -15.81 -6.19 -22.23
CA ILE A 679 -15.42 -7.43 -21.53
C ILE A 679 -16.06 -8.65 -22.19
N TYR A 680 -17.36 -8.61 -22.47
CA TYR A 680 -18.04 -9.73 -23.15
C TYR A 680 -17.43 -10.00 -24.53
N SER A 681 -17.16 -8.97 -25.32
CA SER A 681 -16.55 -9.12 -26.63
C SER A 681 -15.15 -9.71 -26.56
N MET A 682 -14.32 -9.28 -25.59
CA MET A 682 -13.01 -9.87 -25.35
C MET A 682 -13.10 -11.34 -24.95
N LEU A 683 -14.04 -11.69 -24.08
CA LEU A 683 -14.27 -13.08 -23.71
C LEU A 683 -14.65 -13.94 -24.90
N GLU A 684 -15.64 -13.51 -25.68
CA GLU A 684 -16.20 -14.27 -26.80
C GLU A 684 -15.27 -14.38 -28.01
N GLN A 685 -14.55 -13.30 -28.33
CA GLN A 685 -13.78 -13.20 -29.58
C GLN A 685 -12.30 -13.51 -29.43
N GLU A 686 -11.73 -13.31 -28.23
CA GLU A 686 -10.29 -13.41 -28.01
C GLU A 686 -9.94 -14.47 -26.96
N ILE A 687 -10.41 -14.30 -25.71
CA ILE A 687 -9.93 -15.06 -24.56
C ILE A 687 -10.36 -16.52 -24.63
N ILE A 688 -11.66 -16.78 -24.78
CA ILE A 688 -12.21 -18.14 -24.85
C ILE A 688 -11.65 -18.90 -26.06
N PRO A 689 -11.65 -18.36 -27.28
CA PRO A 689 -11.06 -19.05 -28.43
C PRO A 689 -9.57 -19.34 -28.21
N LEU A 690 -8.80 -18.41 -27.65
CA LEU A 690 -7.38 -18.59 -27.41
C LEU A 690 -7.13 -19.73 -26.40
N TYR A 691 -7.89 -19.76 -25.32
CA TYR A 691 -7.75 -20.79 -24.28
C TYR A 691 -8.08 -22.20 -24.80
N TYR A 692 -9.09 -22.34 -25.65
CA TYR A 692 -9.58 -23.62 -26.18
C TYR A 692 -8.94 -24.04 -27.50
N ALA A 693 -8.05 -23.25 -28.10
CA ALA A 693 -7.29 -23.63 -29.27
C ALA A 693 -6.20 -24.67 -28.91
N ARG A 694 -6.65 -25.92 -28.62
CA ARG A 694 -5.77 -27.00 -28.19
C ARG A 694 -5.01 -27.64 -29.33
N ASN A 695 -3.72 -27.85 -29.13
CA ASN A 695 -2.91 -28.68 -30.03
C ASN A 695 -3.11 -30.17 -29.76
N ARG A 696 -2.41 -31.03 -30.52
CA ARG A 696 -2.48 -32.50 -30.37
C ARG A 696 -2.06 -33.00 -28.98
N LYS A 697 -1.34 -32.23 -28.21
CA LYS A 697 -0.88 -32.55 -26.83
C LYS A 697 -1.86 -32.05 -25.76
N GLY A 698 -2.94 -31.39 -26.16
CA GLY A 698 -4.01 -30.96 -25.27
C GLY A 698 -3.83 -29.61 -24.59
N TYR A 699 -2.90 -28.78 -25.02
CA TYR A 699 -2.72 -27.42 -24.50
C TYR A 699 -2.74 -26.36 -25.61
N SER A 700 -3.02 -25.09 -25.25
CA SER A 700 -2.98 -23.96 -26.16
C SER A 700 -1.59 -23.33 -26.15
N GLU A 701 -0.90 -23.41 -27.29
CA GLU A 701 0.44 -22.82 -27.47
C GLU A 701 0.41 -21.30 -27.35
N ASN A 702 -0.61 -20.66 -27.91
CA ASN A 702 -0.77 -19.22 -27.84
C ASN A 702 -1.12 -18.74 -26.43
N TRP A 703 -1.90 -19.53 -25.67
CA TRP A 703 -2.14 -19.24 -24.25
C TRP A 703 -0.85 -19.30 -23.44
N VAL A 704 -0.05 -20.36 -23.62
CA VAL A 704 1.24 -20.52 -22.97
C VAL A 704 2.19 -19.37 -23.33
N ARG A 705 2.17 -18.93 -24.59
CA ARG A 705 2.97 -17.76 -25.02
C ARG A 705 2.56 -16.50 -24.28
N THR A 706 1.26 -16.25 -24.14
CA THR A 706 0.74 -15.11 -23.36
C THR A 706 1.17 -15.19 -21.90
N VAL A 707 1.14 -16.37 -21.28
CA VAL A 707 1.66 -16.57 -19.92
C VAL A 707 3.15 -16.25 -19.83
N LYS A 708 3.96 -16.73 -20.78
CA LYS A 708 5.40 -16.44 -20.81
C LYS A 708 5.68 -14.95 -21.01
N ASN A 709 4.94 -14.29 -21.90
CA ASN A 709 5.06 -12.85 -22.12
C ASN A 709 4.72 -12.07 -20.86
N SER A 710 3.62 -12.43 -20.18
CA SER A 710 3.22 -11.80 -18.92
C SER A 710 4.33 -11.91 -17.87
N ILE A 711 4.90 -13.08 -17.70
CA ILE A 711 5.99 -13.33 -16.74
C ILE A 711 7.26 -12.57 -17.14
N ALA A 712 7.71 -12.71 -18.39
CA ALA A 712 8.99 -12.14 -18.84
C ALA A 712 8.96 -10.60 -18.86
N CYS A 713 7.88 -10.02 -19.39
CA CYS A 713 7.85 -8.58 -19.68
C CYS A 713 7.31 -7.73 -18.54
N ILE A 714 6.60 -8.32 -17.57
CA ILE A 714 5.88 -7.57 -16.55
C ILE A 714 6.37 -7.90 -15.13
N ALA A 715 6.51 -9.19 -14.77
CA ALA A 715 6.80 -9.61 -13.40
C ALA A 715 8.01 -8.92 -12.74
N PRO A 716 9.15 -8.70 -13.41
CA PRO A 716 10.34 -8.12 -12.78
C PRO A 716 10.10 -6.77 -12.13
N GLN A 717 9.15 -6.01 -12.63
CA GLN A 717 8.92 -4.62 -12.24
C GLN A 717 7.92 -4.48 -11.09
N TYR A 718 7.20 -5.57 -10.77
CA TYR A 718 6.15 -5.56 -9.75
C TYR A 718 6.48 -6.45 -8.56
N THR A 719 7.75 -6.71 -8.33
CA THR A 719 8.24 -7.33 -7.09
C THR A 719 8.38 -6.30 -5.99
N MET A 720 8.18 -6.71 -4.76
CA MET A 720 8.42 -5.85 -3.59
C MET A 720 9.89 -5.45 -3.47
N LYS A 721 10.81 -6.29 -3.96
CA LYS A 721 12.23 -5.95 -4.01
C LYS A 721 12.48 -4.71 -4.86
N ARG A 722 11.92 -4.62 -6.06
CA ARG A 722 12.01 -3.42 -6.89
C ARG A 722 11.42 -2.21 -6.17
N GLN A 723 10.24 -2.36 -5.55
CA GLN A 723 9.59 -1.29 -4.80
C GLN A 723 10.46 -0.79 -3.65
N LEU A 724 11.02 -1.70 -2.85
CA LEU A 724 11.89 -1.33 -1.73
C LEU A 724 13.15 -0.61 -2.21
N ASP A 725 13.80 -1.12 -3.25
CA ASP A 725 14.98 -0.49 -3.84
C ASP A 725 14.67 0.91 -4.36
N ASP A 726 13.53 1.11 -5.02
CA ASP A 726 13.07 2.43 -5.47
C ASP A 726 12.89 3.42 -4.31
N TYR A 727 12.32 2.99 -3.17
CA TYR A 727 12.21 3.85 -1.99
C TYR A 727 13.57 4.25 -1.44
N TYR A 728 14.54 3.33 -1.42
CA TYR A 728 15.90 3.64 -0.98
C TYR A 728 16.61 4.59 -1.92
N ASP A 729 16.51 4.35 -3.22
CA ASP A 729 17.23 5.14 -4.22
C ASP A 729 16.64 6.54 -4.39
N ARG A 730 15.31 6.65 -4.33
CA ARG A 730 14.60 7.92 -4.58
C ARG A 730 14.43 8.79 -3.34
N PHE A 731 14.20 8.18 -2.19
CA PHE A 731 13.79 8.90 -0.98
C PHE A 731 14.69 8.65 0.22
N TYR A 732 14.77 7.43 0.74
CA TYR A 732 15.42 7.20 2.03
C TYR A 732 16.89 7.62 2.06
N ASN A 733 17.70 7.20 1.11
CA ASN A 733 19.12 7.54 1.08
C ASN A 733 19.37 9.02 0.80
N PRO A 734 18.72 9.68 -0.19
CA PRO A 734 18.82 11.12 -0.40
C PRO A 734 18.40 11.96 0.80
N GLU A 735 17.25 11.63 1.41
CA GLU A 735 16.76 12.33 2.60
C GLU A 735 17.71 12.16 3.79
N ALA A 736 18.21 10.96 4.05
CA ALA A 736 19.16 10.70 5.13
C ALA A 736 20.47 11.47 4.93
N ALA A 737 20.95 11.55 3.69
CA ALA A 737 22.14 12.35 3.36
C ALA A 737 21.89 13.85 3.61
N ARG A 738 20.74 14.37 3.21
CA ARG A 738 20.33 15.75 3.48
C ARG A 738 20.20 16.00 4.98
N PHE A 739 19.53 15.13 5.71
CA PHE A 739 19.37 15.26 7.16
C PHE A 739 20.71 15.35 7.87
N LYS A 740 21.69 14.52 7.51
CA LYS A 740 23.07 14.58 8.04
C LYS A 740 23.72 15.95 7.81
N THR A 741 23.47 16.55 6.66
CA THR A 741 24.01 17.91 6.35
C THR A 741 23.33 18.97 7.22
N LEU A 742 22.01 18.85 7.45
CA LEU A 742 21.24 19.81 8.25
C LEU A 742 21.63 19.79 9.73
N VAL A 743 21.86 18.60 10.30
CA VAL A 743 22.22 18.47 11.73
C VAL A 743 23.70 18.74 12.02
N ALA A 744 24.53 18.82 11.00
CA ALA A 744 25.95 19.11 11.17
C ALA A 744 26.17 20.49 11.81
N HIS A 745 27.26 20.63 12.58
CA HIS A 745 27.64 21.91 13.21
C HIS A 745 26.50 22.54 14.05
N ASP A 746 25.89 21.73 14.91
CA ASP A 746 24.80 22.18 15.79
C ASP A 746 23.57 22.71 15.00
N ASN A 747 23.16 22.00 13.97
CA ASN A 747 22.02 22.32 13.11
C ASN A 747 22.16 23.66 12.35
N GLN A 748 23.40 24.12 12.10
CA GLN A 748 23.63 25.45 11.54
C GLN A 748 22.92 25.68 10.21
N LEU A 749 22.91 24.68 9.31
CA LEU A 749 22.23 24.83 8.01
C LEU A 749 20.72 24.94 8.17
N ALA A 750 20.11 24.19 9.10
CA ALA A 750 18.68 24.30 9.39
C ALA A 750 18.32 25.70 9.93
N LYS A 751 19.13 26.25 10.84
CA LYS A 751 19.01 27.62 11.35
C LYS A 751 19.14 28.67 10.24
N ASP A 752 20.11 28.50 9.35
CA ASP A 752 20.35 29.39 8.23
C ASP A 752 19.18 29.41 7.24
N ILE A 753 18.62 28.22 6.93
CA ILE A 753 17.44 28.11 6.05
C ILE A 753 16.21 28.75 6.70
N ALA A 754 15.93 28.48 7.97
CA ALA A 754 14.81 29.07 8.70
C ALA A 754 14.91 30.60 8.72
N SER A 755 16.07 31.14 9.06
CA SER A 755 16.33 32.58 9.06
C SER A 755 16.21 33.22 7.66
N TRP A 756 16.67 32.51 6.62
CA TRP A 756 16.51 32.93 5.24
C TRP A 756 15.03 32.97 4.82
N LYS A 757 14.25 31.92 5.16
CA LYS A 757 12.79 31.89 4.90
C LYS A 757 12.07 33.04 5.57
N GLU A 758 12.37 33.33 6.83
CA GLU A 758 11.82 34.48 7.56
C GLU A 758 12.16 35.82 6.87
N SER A 759 13.43 36.00 6.47
CA SER A 759 13.90 37.18 5.79
C SER A 759 13.19 37.41 4.44
N VAL A 760 12.97 36.34 3.67
CA VAL A 760 12.23 36.41 2.41
C VAL A 760 10.76 36.74 2.66
N ALA A 761 10.11 36.05 3.60
CA ALA A 761 8.70 36.28 3.93
C ALA A 761 8.43 37.74 4.31
N GLN A 762 9.27 38.36 5.14
CA GLN A 762 9.14 39.76 5.58
C GLN A 762 9.26 40.75 4.42
N ARG A 763 9.98 40.44 3.35
CA ARG A 763 10.27 41.33 2.23
C ARG A 763 9.52 40.99 0.96
N TRP A 764 8.86 39.82 0.88
CA TRP A 764 8.27 39.31 -0.35
C TRP A 764 7.32 40.30 -1.03
N ASP A 765 6.45 40.96 -0.27
CA ASP A 765 5.47 41.91 -0.80
C ASP A 765 6.07 43.22 -1.29
N ASN A 766 7.28 43.51 -0.88
CA ASN A 766 8.01 44.71 -1.27
C ASN A 766 8.85 44.56 -2.54
N ILE A 767 9.05 43.30 -3.03
CA ILE A 767 9.78 43.03 -4.26
C ILE A 767 9.05 43.66 -5.45
N ARG A 768 9.78 44.32 -6.36
CA ARG A 768 9.18 45.05 -7.49
C ARG A 768 9.83 44.70 -8.80
N VAL A 769 9.04 44.50 -9.84
CA VAL A 769 9.49 44.51 -11.22
C VAL A 769 9.66 45.94 -11.64
N VAL A 770 10.90 46.38 -11.85
CA VAL A 770 11.25 47.77 -12.17
C VAL A 770 11.07 48.06 -13.66
N SER A 771 11.51 47.13 -14.50
CA SER A 771 11.32 47.23 -15.95
C SER A 771 11.17 45.82 -16.58
N SER A 772 10.51 45.80 -17.74
CA SER A 772 10.25 44.63 -18.52
C SER A 772 10.42 44.95 -20.00
N GLU A 773 11.40 44.33 -20.65
CA GLU A 773 11.67 44.49 -22.08
C GLU A 773 11.45 43.15 -22.77
N ARG A 774 10.79 43.20 -23.93
CA ARG A 774 10.51 42.01 -24.74
C ARG A 774 10.86 42.27 -26.19
N SER A 775 11.34 41.27 -26.90
CA SER A 775 11.53 41.38 -28.35
C SER A 775 10.21 41.69 -29.05
N GLU A 776 10.27 42.40 -30.17
CA GLU A 776 9.12 42.90 -30.93
C GLU A 776 8.16 41.78 -31.32
N ASN A 777 8.68 40.59 -31.73
CA ASN A 777 7.88 39.44 -32.09
C ASN A 777 7.06 38.89 -30.91
N LEU A 778 7.62 38.87 -29.72
CA LEU A 778 6.92 38.45 -28.51
C LEU A 778 5.90 39.50 -28.06
N GLN A 779 6.27 40.78 -28.11
CA GLN A 779 5.43 41.91 -27.74
C GLN A 779 4.15 41.97 -28.61
N ASN A 780 4.29 41.68 -29.89
CA ASN A 780 3.18 41.71 -30.86
C ASN A 780 2.40 40.39 -30.91
N GLY A 781 2.79 39.37 -30.12
CA GLY A 781 2.17 38.05 -30.16
C GLY A 781 2.36 37.33 -31.51
N ALA A 782 3.42 37.63 -32.24
CA ALA A 782 3.70 37.14 -33.60
C ALA A 782 4.96 36.30 -33.67
N LEU A 783 5.09 35.31 -32.77
CA LEU A 783 6.21 34.37 -32.78
C LEU A 783 6.12 33.43 -33.99
N VAL A 784 7.28 33.13 -34.55
CA VAL A 784 7.41 32.14 -35.62
C VAL A 784 8.17 30.93 -35.10
N SER A 785 7.62 29.74 -35.35
CA SER A 785 8.23 28.48 -34.96
C SER A 785 9.71 28.41 -35.33
N GLY A 786 10.54 28.06 -34.35
CA GLY A 786 11.98 27.95 -34.48
C GLY A 786 12.74 29.30 -34.55
N LYS A 787 12.06 30.45 -34.47
CA LYS A 787 12.72 31.77 -34.37
C LYS A 787 12.86 32.22 -32.93
N GLU A 788 14.00 32.81 -32.60
CA GLU A 788 14.30 33.32 -31.28
C GLU A 788 13.45 34.55 -30.91
N PHE A 789 13.10 34.58 -29.62
CA PHE A 789 12.59 35.77 -28.93
C PHE A 789 13.45 36.01 -27.70
N SER A 790 13.44 37.20 -27.18
CA SER A 790 14.17 37.59 -25.97
C SER A 790 13.28 38.35 -24.99
N VAL A 791 13.59 38.16 -23.71
CA VAL A 791 12.91 38.80 -22.59
C VAL A 791 13.95 39.23 -21.57
N LYS A 792 13.76 40.43 -21.01
CA LYS A 792 14.61 40.96 -19.96
C LYS A 792 13.76 41.66 -18.91
N HIS A 793 13.97 41.33 -17.66
CA HIS A 793 13.35 41.95 -16.50
C HIS A 793 14.38 42.50 -15.54
N VAL A 794 14.13 43.68 -14.97
CA VAL A 794 14.89 44.20 -13.86
C VAL A 794 14.01 44.17 -12.62
N ILE A 795 14.48 43.48 -11.59
CA ILE A 795 13.74 43.23 -10.34
C ILE A 795 14.54 43.81 -9.17
N ASP A 796 13.86 44.59 -8.33
CA ASP A 796 14.40 45.06 -7.05
C ASP A 796 14.09 43.99 -5.97
N GLU A 797 15.10 43.26 -5.56
CA GLU A 797 14.99 42.17 -4.58
C GLU A 797 14.97 42.64 -3.12
N GLN A 798 14.95 43.95 -2.87
CA GLN A 798 14.87 44.54 -1.53
C GLN A 798 15.96 44.03 -0.57
N GLY A 799 17.15 43.74 -1.09
CA GLY A 799 18.30 43.31 -0.32
C GLY A 799 18.28 41.83 0.07
N LEU A 800 17.59 41.01 -0.65
CA LEU A 800 17.56 39.55 -0.44
C LEU A 800 18.75 38.78 -1.05
N ASP A 801 19.57 39.46 -1.84
CA ASP A 801 20.84 38.94 -2.34
C ASP A 801 20.78 37.63 -3.15
N ASP A 802 20.21 37.69 -4.34
CA ASP A 802 20.01 36.58 -5.28
C ASP A 802 19.06 35.45 -4.72
N ALA A 803 18.09 35.87 -3.94
CA ALA A 803 17.09 34.95 -3.38
C ALA A 803 15.85 34.73 -4.27
N ILE A 804 15.82 35.34 -5.47
CA ILE A 804 14.68 35.27 -6.36
C ILE A 804 15.05 34.54 -7.64
N GLY A 805 14.16 33.65 -8.07
CA GLY A 805 14.14 33.04 -9.40
C GLY A 805 12.99 33.58 -10.22
N VAL A 806 13.15 33.61 -11.53
CA VAL A 806 12.09 33.99 -12.48
C VAL A 806 12.00 32.96 -13.57
N ASP A 807 10.81 32.49 -13.86
CA ASP A 807 10.50 31.62 -14.98
C ASP A 807 9.65 32.32 -16.02
N LEU A 808 9.87 32.02 -17.29
CA LEU A 808 8.87 32.15 -18.33
C LEU A 808 8.07 30.84 -18.40
N VAL A 809 6.75 30.92 -18.18
CA VAL A 809 5.84 29.79 -18.28
C VAL A 809 5.00 29.93 -19.53
N ILE A 810 5.04 28.92 -20.37
CA ILE A 810 4.27 28.83 -21.62
C ILE A 810 3.23 27.72 -21.45
N MET A 811 1.96 28.06 -21.70
CA MET A 811 0.85 27.14 -21.66
C MET A 811 0.23 26.97 -23.04
N SER A 812 -0.25 25.78 -23.34
CA SER A 812 -1.00 25.43 -24.54
C SER A 812 -2.32 24.79 -24.17
N GLY A 813 -3.24 24.71 -25.12
CA GLY A 813 -4.54 24.04 -24.94
C GLY A 813 -5.73 25.00 -25.00
N ALA A 814 -6.94 24.41 -24.96
CA ALA A 814 -8.19 25.18 -24.97
C ALA A 814 -8.46 25.81 -23.58
N GLU A 815 -9.22 26.88 -23.57
CA GLU A 815 -9.62 27.57 -22.34
C GLU A 815 -10.30 26.57 -21.35
N GLY A 816 -9.76 26.51 -20.14
CA GLY A 816 -10.20 25.58 -19.10
C GLY A 816 -9.50 24.20 -19.10
N ASN A 817 -8.71 23.90 -20.16
CA ASN A 817 -7.89 22.70 -20.28
C ASN A 817 -6.46 23.05 -20.72
N GLU A 818 -5.94 24.13 -20.18
CA GLU A 818 -4.57 24.53 -20.45
C GLU A 818 -3.58 23.62 -19.76
N GLU A 819 -2.49 23.32 -20.46
CA GLU A 819 -1.40 22.50 -19.99
C GLU A 819 -0.07 23.23 -20.14
N ILE A 820 0.85 23.00 -19.25
CA ILE A 820 2.19 23.55 -19.38
C ILE A 820 2.85 22.96 -20.62
N TYR A 821 3.22 23.86 -21.55
CA TYR A 821 4.06 23.51 -22.70
C TYR A 821 5.53 23.56 -22.32
N SER A 822 5.96 24.62 -21.62
CA SER A 822 7.34 24.79 -21.17
C SER A 822 7.46 25.71 -19.97
N VAL A 823 8.41 25.42 -19.11
CA VAL A 823 8.88 26.31 -18.03
C VAL A 823 10.35 26.58 -18.28
N MET A 824 10.69 27.84 -18.51
CA MET A 824 12.05 28.26 -18.84
C MET A 824 12.59 29.20 -17.77
N PRO A 825 13.57 28.78 -16.94
CA PRO A 825 14.18 29.66 -15.96
C PRO A 825 15.02 30.76 -16.65
N MET A 826 14.86 31.98 -16.20
CA MET A 826 15.64 33.13 -16.67
C MET A 826 16.98 33.23 -15.94
N ASN A 827 18.00 33.65 -16.65
CA ASN A 827 19.35 33.82 -16.13
C ASN A 827 19.57 35.22 -15.57
N VAL A 828 20.27 35.33 -14.44
CA VAL A 828 20.75 36.62 -13.92
C VAL A 828 21.98 37.03 -14.73
N VAL A 829 21.87 38.15 -15.46
CA VAL A 829 22.93 38.67 -16.34
C VAL A 829 23.56 39.97 -15.83
N GLY A 830 22.98 40.60 -14.81
CA GLY A 830 23.49 41.79 -14.22
C GLY A 830 22.95 42.06 -12.82
N ARG A 831 23.73 42.85 -12.05
CA ARG A 831 23.37 43.31 -10.71
C ARG A 831 23.84 44.74 -10.51
N GLU A 832 22.93 45.60 -10.03
CA GLU A 832 23.28 46.97 -9.61
C GLU A 832 22.57 47.27 -8.28
N GLY A 833 23.31 47.15 -7.18
CA GLY A 833 22.74 47.23 -5.83
C GLY A 833 21.72 46.09 -5.58
N ASN A 834 20.47 46.47 -5.31
CA ASN A 834 19.34 45.52 -5.12
C ASN A 834 18.63 45.16 -6.42
N LEU A 835 19.07 45.75 -7.54
CA LEU A 835 18.49 45.50 -8.84
C LEU A 835 19.16 44.31 -9.53
N TYR A 836 18.41 43.30 -9.83
CA TYR A 836 18.86 42.13 -10.55
C TYR A 836 18.23 42.10 -11.94
N THR A 837 19.08 41.89 -12.97
CA THR A 837 18.64 41.78 -14.36
C THR A 837 18.54 40.33 -14.76
N PHE A 838 17.32 39.88 -15.08
CA PHE A 838 17.01 38.54 -15.58
C PHE A 838 16.81 38.58 -17.08
N GLU A 839 17.42 37.64 -17.80
CA GLU A 839 17.32 37.57 -19.26
C GLU A 839 17.11 36.13 -19.74
N LEU A 840 16.29 35.98 -20.78
CA LEU A 840 16.05 34.71 -21.45
C LEU A 840 15.99 34.97 -22.96
N THR A 841 16.71 34.15 -23.72
CA THR A 841 16.54 34.00 -25.17
C THR A 841 16.15 32.57 -25.47
N SER A 842 15.06 32.37 -26.20
CA SER A 842 14.51 31.05 -26.50
C SER A 842 13.66 31.07 -27.76
N SER A 843 13.15 29.91 -28.16
CA SER A 843 12.22 29.73 -29.28
C SER A 843 11.05 28.81 -28.90
N VAL A 844 9.97 28.88 -29.66
CA VAL A 844 8.87 27.92 -29.62
C VAL A 844 8.89 27.10 -30.89
N ASP A 845 8.96 25.78 -30.75
CA ASP A 845 9.18 24.89 -31.88
C ASP A 845 7.90 24.48 -32.62
N LEU A 846 6.77 24.39 -31.89
CA LEU A 846 5.48 23.98 -32.45
C LEU A 846 4.60 25.20 -32.74
N ALA A 847 3.99 25.21 -33.91
CA ALA A 847 2.98 26.21 -34.24
C ALA A 847 1.71 25.97 -33.42
N GLY A 848 1.12 27.02 -32.89
CA GLY A 848 -0.06 26.92 -32.03
C GLY A 848 -0.43 28.25 -31.39
N SER A 849 -1.45 28.18 -30.54
CA SER A 849 -1.84 29.31 -29.68
C SER A 849 -1.34 29.06 -28.25
N TYR A 850 -0.58 29.99 -27.71
CA TYR A 850 0.05 29.85 -26.42
C TYR A 850 -0.33 31.02 -25.51
N LYS A 851 -0.43 30.72 -24.19
CA LYS A 851 -0.47 31.75 -23.14
C LYS A 851 0.92 31.82 -22.50
N VAL A 852 1.40 33.04 -22.24
CA VAL A 852 2.71 33.25 -21.60
C VAL A 852 2.54 34.13 -20.36
N ALA A 853 3.26 33.80 -19.32
CA ALA A 853 3.34 34.57 -18.08
C ALA A 853 4.71 34.40 -17.45
N TYR A 854 5.09 35.33 -16.59
CA TYR A 854 6.32 35.23 -15.81
C TYR A 854 5.98 34.90 -14.37
N ARG A 855 6.77 33.99 -13.79
CA ARG A 855 6.58 33.56 -12.41
C ARG A 855 7.83 33.84 -11.60
N MET A 856 7.67 34.64 -10.55
CA MET A 856 8.69 34.92 -9.57
C MET A 856 8.54 33.97 -8.38
N TYR A 857 9.63 33.42 -7.88
CA TYR A 857 9.65 32.49 -6.75
C TYR A 857 10.94 32.62 -5.93
N PRO A 858 10.93 32.26 -4.62
CA PRO A 858 12.17 32.20 -3.82
C PRO A 858 13.10 31.11 -4.30
N LYS A 859 14.37 31.43 -4.43
CA LYS A 859 15.44 30.55 -4.89
C LYS A 859 16.49 30.35 -3.82
N ASN A 860 16.72 29.14 -3.40
CA ASN A 860 17.80 28.78 -2.49
C ASN A 860 18.36 27.39 -2.86
N LYS A 861 19.67 27.30 -3.06
CA LYS A 861 20.36 26.06 -3.43
C LYS A 861 20.23 24.93 -2.40
N ASN A 862 19.87 25.28 -1.16
CA ASN A 862 19.71 24.36 -0.06
C ASN A 862 18.27 23.84 0.08
N LEU A 863 17.33 24.31 -0.74
CA LEU A 863 15.97 23.76 -0.81
C LEU A 863 15.90 22.68 -1.91
N PRO A 864 15.53 21.43 -1.59
CA PRO A 864 15.38 20.37 -2.57
C PRO A 864 14.30 20.65 -3.61
N ASN A 865 13.18 21.21 -3.16
CA ASN A 865 12.02 21.52 -4.00
C ASN A 865 11.59 22.96 -3.81
N ARG A 866 11.08 23.58 -4.87
CA ARG A 866 10.54 24.95 -4.82
C ARG A 866 9.34 25.06 -3.87
N GLN A 867 8.55 23.99 -3.78
CA GLN A 867 7.39 23.88 -2.90
C GLN A 867 7.72 23.83 -1.41
N ASP A 868 9.00 23.63 -1.05
CA ASP A 868 9.44 23.65 0.34
C ASP A 868 9.32 25.03 0.98
N PHE A 869 9.22 26.07 0.15
CA PHE A 869 8.93 27.43 0.55
C PHE A 869 8.08 28.11 -0.51
N CYS A 870 6.76 27.95 -0.41
CA CYS A 870 5.80 28.26 -1.45
C CYS A 870 5.37 29.74 -1.43
N TYR A 871 6.21 30.63 -1.97
CA TYR A 871 5.85 32.00 -2.33
C TYR A 871 5.94 32.11 -3.84
N VAL A 872 4.87 32.57 -4.47
CA VAL A 872 4.83 32.77 -5.92
C VAL A 872 4.14 34.10 -6.25
N ARG A 873 4.68 34.82 -7.22
CA ARG A 873 4.04 35.99 -7.81
C ARG A 873 4.10 35.90 -9.33
N TRP A 874 2.92 36.01 -9.94
CA TRP A 874 2.80 36.07 -11.38
C TRP A 874 2.78 37.48 -11.86
N PHE A 875 3.40 37.73 -13.02
CA PHE A 875 3.37 39.04 -13.71
C PHE A 875 3.47 38.82 -15.23
N ILE A 876 3.14 39.90 -16.00
CA ILE A 876 3.14 39.89 -17.46
C ILE A 876 4.15 40.87 -17.98
#